data_152c9521a1da30d5945e97c5a13dfbd9
#
_entry.id   152c9521a1da30d5945e97c5a13dfbd9
#
_cell.length_a   1.000
_cell.length_b   1.000
_cell.length_c   1.000
_cell.angle_alpha   90.00
_cell.angle_beta   90.00
_cell.angle_gamma   90.00
#
_symmetry.space_group_name_H-M   'P 1'
#
loop_
_entity.id
_entity.type
_entity.pdbx_description
1 polymer ?
#
loop_
_entity_poly.entity_id
_entity_poly.type
_entity_poly.pdbx_seq_one_letter_code
_entity_poly.pdbx_strand_id
1 'polypeptide(L)'
;MRTSRKRSGRRTALLAVMGLTGGLLLTSPESASAANLIKNPGFETAGTDDMPYCWKKSGWGDNDFTFETTTDAHSGSKAMKVSLTRHVEGDRKALITESADCAPVVTPGKQYDLGLWYKSTTPDASVTLFRHDATAGWQYWTDLKTLEMAAGWTEATVRTPEVPAGTDRIAWGVSVYGTGSATTDDYTMDQVAEPVPDPVCTGTAEECANGRWDVLPTKNPVRSMHSVVLNNGKVLLIAGSGNDPTMFQAGTFTSAVYDPQNGTYKQIPTPKDMFCAGHVQLDDGRVLVMSGNKGYPSADGTVGYQGYKDSYIFDPVSETYSKTNDMNDGHWYPSATILGNGDVISFGGLKEDSTGSVTAERWSDAEQKWLELWKVNQTWSYWGLYPSMILMQDGRLFYSGSHVFGNNIPGTGSAIYDYDANTVTQVPGLQRKDERDQSASVLLPPAQDQKVLTIGGGNIDSNPDANRLTDVIDLKQPNPSYAAGPPLPQGTVDLGAGKVPQTGNQGKMYVSAVLLPDGKVLETGGALHNRADPVYESSLYDPATNTFDPVAADPEERGYHSSAFLLPDGRVMATGDNPGNGSWNHDVSIYTPPYLLKGERPTITSVIDTEWTYGDTQRITVDRPIAKAELIRPAAVTHSSDPNQRFVDLPLSVDGNNVDLNVTSNPNLAPPGWYMLFAVDANGVPSVAKWVHLQGPQALSAKDASAHVHDFADNLKGKVAGPGKKRTSQKVSPTVSGCDRHYGSANVCVPTDFPPTVKATTKARCDWLKKNDYGRLKVNGKDDPLRLDTNRDGIACGKGDVTRR
;
A
#
# COMPACT_ATOMS: atom_id res chain seq x y z
N MET A 1 59.11 22.95 38.78
CA MET A 1 59.96 21.88 39.37
C MET A 1 59.57 20.56 38.73
N ARG A 2 60.52 19.93 38.06
CA ARG A 2 60.76 18.52 37.68
C ARG A 2 59.53 17.80 36.99
N THR A 3 59.56 17.70 35.66
CA THR A 3 60.23 16.72 34.78
C THR A 3 59.97 15.26 35.12
N SER A 4 59.31 14.58 34.22
CA SER A 4 59.84 13.29 33.76
C SER A 4 59.17 12.90 32.42
N ARG A 5 60.04 12.81 31.42
CA ARG A 5 59.82 12.20 30.10
C ARG A 5 59.79 10.68 30.23
N LYS A 6 58.93 9.99 29.46
CA LYS A 6 59.30 8.68 28.88
C LYS A 6 58.90 8.58 27.44
N ARG A 7 59.88 8.16 26.65
CA ARG A 7 59.91 7.90 25.20
C ARG A 7 59.24 6.55 24.87
N SER A 8 58.82 6.43 23.73
CA SER A 8 59.08 5.54 22.57
C SER A 8 57.81 4.80 22.18
N GLY A 9 57.49 4.61 20.95
CA GLY A 9 58.11 4.03 19.81
C GLY A 9 57.20 4.17 18.61
N ARG A 10 57.73 4.69 17.56
CA ARG A 10 57.13 4.66 16.22
C ARG A 10 57.08 3.20 15.75
N ARG A 11 55.87 2.74 15.34
CA ARG A 11 55.75 1.66 14.39
C ARG A 11 55.01 2.20 13.16
N THR A 12 55.77 2.24 12.10
CA THR A 12 55.31 2.50 10.73
C THR A 12 54.44 1.37 10.28
N ALA A 13 53.18 1.64 10.00
CA ALA A 13 52.31 0.70 9.27
C ALA A 13 52.20 1.21 7.84
N LEU A 14 52.68 0.41 6.91
CA LEU A 14 52.45 0.54 5.46
C LEU A 14 50.94 0.41 5.19
N LEU A 15 50.34 1.44 4.67
CA LEU A 15 49.04 1.34 4.02
C LEU A 15 49.23 0.80 2.61
N ALA A 16 48.79 -0.44 2.38
CA ALA A 16 48.53 -0.96 1.05
C ALA A 16 47.20 -0.37 0.58
N VAL A 17 47.27 0.48 -0.43
CA VAL A 17 46.09 0.94 -1.16
C VAL A 17 45.69 -0.18 -2.11
N MET A 18 44.66 -0.97 -1.73
CA MET A 18 43.93 -1.81 -2.67
C MET A 18 42.83 -0.93 -3.30
N GLY A 19 42.98 -0.61 -4.57
CA GLY A 19 41.93 -0.02 -5.38
C GLY A 19 40.78 -1.03 -5.54
N LEU A 20 39.66 -0.82 -4.88
CA LEU A 20 38.41 -1.45 -5.25
C LEU A 20 37.82 -0.65 -6.43
N THR A 21 37.93 -1.22 -7.61
CA THR A 21 37.03 -0.87 -8.71
C THR A 21 35.68 -1.52 -8.39
N GLY A 22 34.81 -0.75 -7.75
CA GLY A 22 33.41 -1.11 -7.57
C GLY A 22 32.72 -1.06 -8.93
N GLY A 23 32.51 -2.22 -9.56
CA GLY A 23 31.53 -2.31 -10.62
C GLY A 23 30.14 -2.06 -10.04
N LEU A 24 29.49 -0.98 -10.48
CA LEU A 24 28.05 -0.82 -10.30
C LEU A 24 27.35 -2.00 -10.99
N LEU A 25 26.91 -2.97 -10.21
CA LEU A 25 25.86 -3.89 -10.65
C LEU A 25 24.56 -3.08 -10.62
N LEU A 26 24.17 -2.58 -11.77
CA LEU A 26 22.80 -2.15 -12.03
C LEU A 26 21.93 -3.40 -11.87
N THR A 27 21.31 -3.55 -10.71
CA THR A 27 20.20 -4.49 -10.56
C THR A 27 19.05 -3.90 -11.36
N SER A 28 18.75 -4.51 -12.49
CA SER A 28 17.53 -4.23 -13.25
C SER A 28 16.33 -4.40 -12.32
N PRO A 29 15.28 -3.57 -12.44
CA PRO A 29 14.04 -3.81 -11.71
C PRO A 29 13.54 -5.22 -12.04
N GLU A 30 13.20 -6.00 -11.04
CA GLU A 30 12.52 -7.28 -11.22
C GLU A 30 11.23 -7.01 -12.00
N SER A 31 11.26 -7.35 -13.27
CA SER A 31 10.06 -7.45 -14.10
C SER A 31 9.11 -8.43 -13.42
N ALA A 32 7.82 -8.13 -13.41
CA ALA A 32 6.79 -9.08 -12.98
C ALA A 32 7.09 -10.43 -13.64
N SER A 33 7.35 -11.45 -12.83
CA SER A 33 7.71 -12.79 -13.31
C SER A 33 6.59 -13.30 -14.21
N ALA A 34 6.86 -13.44 -15.49
CA ALA A 34 6.01 -14.22 -16.38
C ALA A 34 5.85 -15.62 -15.74
N ALA A 35 4.68 -16.22 -15.85
CA ALA A 35 4.44 -17.54 -15.25
C ALA A 35 5.45 -18.53 -15.82
N ASN A 36 6.23 -19.19 -14.94
CA ASN A 36 7.22 -20.19 -15.32
C ASN A 36 6.63 -21.23 -16.29
N LEU A 37 7.21 -21.32 -17.48
CA LEU A 37 6.72 -22.18 -18.57
C LEU A 37 6.96 -23.69 -18.28
N ILE A 38 7.73 -24.03 -17.25
CA ILE A 38 8.05 -25.42 -16.88
C ILE A 38 6.93 -26.00 -16.01
N LYS A 39 6.38 -27.12 -16.44
CA LYS A 39 5.45 -27.90 -15.62
C LYS A 39 6.22 -28.80 -14.66
N ASN A 40 5.80 -28.82 -13.40
CA ASN A 40 6.43 -29.56 -12.31
C ASN A 40 7.94 -29.27 -12.17
N PRO A 41 8.34 -27.99 -12.00
CA PRO A 41 9.72 -27.54 -12.05
C PRO A 41 10.59 -28.10 -10.91
N GLY A 42 10.00 -28.39 -9.74
CA GLY A 42 10.66 -28.94 -8.55
C GLY A 42 10.39 -30.45 -8.37
N PHE A 43 9.94 -31.20 -9.41
CA PHE A 43 9.72 -32.63 -9.37
C PHE A 43 8.69 -33.17 -8.35
N GLU A 44 7.89 -32.33 -7.75
CA GLU A 44 6.99 -32.65 -6.63
C GLU A 44 5.82 -33.57 -7.03
N THR A 45 5.33 -33.44 -8.27
CA THR A 45 4.23 -34.24 -8.78
C THR A 45 4.75 -35.57 -9.35
N ALA A 46 4.23 -36.71 -8.85
CA ALA A 46 4.58 -38.02 -9.35
C ALA A 46 4.02 -38.22 -10.77
N GLY A 47 4.81 -38.90 -11.59
CA GLY A 47 4.44 -39.28 -12.94
C GLY A 47 4.42 -40.82 -13.12
N THR A 48 4.79 -41.30 -14.31
CA THR A 48 4.89 -42.71 -14.70
C THR A 48 6.33 -43.16 -14.81
N ASP A 49 6.58 -44.47 -14.82
CA ASP A 49 7.91 -45.08 -15.04
C ASP A 49 9.01 -44.59 -14.09
N ASP A 50 8.64 -44.40 -12.83
CA ASP A 50 9.54 -43.92 -11.76
C ASP A 50 10.17 -42.53 -12.05
N MET A 51 9.50 -41.71 -12.89
CA MET A 51 9.88 -40.34 -13.16
C MET A 51 8.78 -39.37 -12.68
N PRO A 52 9.15 -38.15 -12.26
CA PRO A 52 8.17 -37.08 -11.98
C PRO A 52 7.34 -36.72 -13.21
N TYR A 53 6.11 -36.25 -13.00
CA TYR A 53 5.24 -35.79 -14.07
C TYR A 53 5.93 -34.74 -14.94
N CYS A 54 5.83 -34.90 -16.27
CA CYS A 54 6.49 -34.09 -17.30
C CYS A 54 8.01 -34.25 -17.41
N TRP A 55 8.60 -35.22 -16.76
CA TRP A 55 10.02 -35.54 -16.88
C TRP A 55 10.21 -36.97 -17.35
N LYS A 56 11.30 -37.23 -18.14
CA LYS A 56 11.66 -38.55 -18.66
C LYS A 56 13.14 -38.85 -18.55
N LYS A 57 13.46 -40.11 -18.47
CA LYS A 57 14.83 -40.60 -18.60
C LYS A 57 15.28 -40.52 -20.06
N SER A 58 16.43 -39.91 -20.32
CA SER A 58 16.98 -39.78 -21.66
C SER A 58 18.50 -39.96 -21.65
N GLY A 59 19.08 -40.17 -22.81
CA GLY A 59 20.52 -40.37 -23.02
C GLY A 59 20.83 -41.52 -23.92
N TRP A 60 22.13 -41.74 -24.19
CA TRP A 60 22.65 -42.78 -25.09
C TRP A 60 24.06 -43.22 -24.69
N GLY A 61 24.59 -44.23 -25.30
CA GLY A 61 25.96 -44.64 -25.18
C GLY A 61 26.20 -45.79 -24.17
N ASP A 62 27.47 -46.21 -24.05
CA ASP A 62 27.95 -47.25 -23.16
C ASP A 62 28.35 -46.63 -21.81
N ASN A 63 27.42 -46.68 -20.84
CA ASN A 63 27.63 -46.17 -19.51
C ASN A 63 26.67 -46.84 -18.51
N ASP A 64 27.08 -46.91 -17.24
CA ASP A 64 26.28 -47.42 -16.13
C ASP A 64 25.71 -46.24 -15.35
N PHE A 65 24.39 -46.20 -15.17
CA PHE A 65 23.70 -45.02 -14.68
C PHE A 65 22.55 -45.34 -13.72
N THR A 66 22.17 -44.30 -12.93
CA THR A 66 20.93 -44.28 -12.14
C THR A 66 20.21 -42.98 -12.29
N PHE A 67 18.85 -43.05 -12.19
CA PHE A 67 17.97 -41.90 -12.01
C PHE A 67 17.27 -42.09 -10.67
N GLU A 68 17.33 -41.06 -9.83
CA GLU A 68 16.81 -41.12 -8.46
C GLU A 68 16.07 -39.81 -8.14
N THR A 69 14.81 -39.94 -7.71
CA THR A 69 14.13 -38.82 -7.04
C THR A 69 14.60 -38.82 -5.58
N THR A 70 15.33 -37.77 -5.19
CA THR A 70 15.92 -37.66 -3.84
C THR A 70 15.14 -36.67 -3.01
N THR A 71 15.24 -36.77 -1.68
CA THR A 71 14.71 -35.79 -0.71
C THR A 71 15.73 -34.72 -0.37
N ASP A 72 16.94 -34.76 -0.90
CA ASP A 72 17.91 -33.68 -0.83
C ASP A 72 17.50 -32.64 -1.91
N ALA A 73 16.46 -31.83 -1.61
CA ALA A 73 15.84 -30.83 -2.49
C ALA A 73 16.35 -29.45 -2.16
N HIS A 74 16.32 -28.52 -3.17
CA HIS A 74 16.57 -27.09 -2.93
C HIS A 74 15.32 -26.45 -2.35
N SER A 75 14.15 -26.72 -2.95
CA SER A 75 12.87 -26.34 -2.40
C SER A 75 11.91 -27.55 -2.38
N GLY A 76 10.76 -27.40 -1.74
CA GLY A 76 9.80 -28.49 -1.65
C GLY A 76 10.32 -29.74 -0.93
N SER A 77 10.10 -30.90 -1.51
CA SER A 77 10.44 -32.21 -0.90
C SER A 77 11.20 -33.16 -1.80
N LYS A 78 11.40 -32.80 -3.07
CA LYS A 78 12.00 -33.69 -4.07
C LYS A 78 12.95 -32.92 -5.00
N ALA A 79 14.01 -33.62 -5.42
CA ALA A 79 14.92 -33.22 -6.49
C ALA A 79 15.26 -34.42 -7.36
N MET A 80 15.77 -34.19 -8.56
CA MET A 80 16.16 -35.25 -9.49
C MET A 80 17.68 -35.41 -9.54
N LYS A 81 18.17 -36.63 -9.23
CA LYS A 81 19.58 -36.98 -9.32
C LYS A 81 19.83 -37.93 -10.48
N VAL A 82 20.75 -37.58 -11.34
CA VAL A 82 21.29 -38.42 -12.43
C VAL A 82 22.74 -38.72 -12.13
N SER A 83 23.10 -40.02 -12.12
CA SER A 83 24.46 -40.46 -11.80
C SER A 83 24.99 -41.40 -12.88
N LEU A 84 26.27 -41.22 -13.26
CA LEU A 84 27.03 -42.17 -14.05
C LEU A 84 28.13 -42.78 -13.17
N THR A 85 28.09 -44.09 -12.98
CA THR A 85 29.10 -44.83 -12.20
C THR A 85 30.24 -45.39 -13.04
N ARG A 86 29.96 -45.58 -14.35
CA ARG A 86 30.95 -45.93 -15.38
C ARG A 86 30.58 -45.13 -16.63
N HIS A 87 31.56 -44.57 -17.31
CA HIS A 87 31.37 -43.84 -18.55
C HIS A 87 32.41 -44.26 -19.59
N VAL A 88 31.98 -44.70 -20.79
CA VAL A 88 32.81 -44.97 -21.94
C VAL A 88 32.48 -43.97 -23.03
N GLU A 89 31.19 -43.80 -23.30
CA GLU A 89 30.68 -42.81 -24.24
C GLU A 89 29.22 -42.47 -23.95
N GLY A 90 28.76 -41.32 -24.51
CA GLY A 90 27.37 -40.87 -24.42
C GLY A 90 27.07 -40.06 -23.20
N ASP A 91 25.81 -40.00 -22.82
CA ASP A 91 25.32 -39.17 -21.70
C ASP A 91 24.05 -39.76 -21.05
N ARG A 92 23.67 -39.20 -19.89
CA ARG A 92 22.34 -39.42 -19.29
C ARG A 92 21.79 -38.08 -18.77
N LYS A 93 20.49 -37.91 -18.94
CA LYS A 93 19.78 -36.66 -18.58
C LYS A 93 18.35 -36.92 -18.11
N ALA A 94 17.91 -36.20 -17.08
CA ALA A 94 16.50 -35.99 -16.85
C ALA A 94 16.06 -34.83 -17.78
N LEU A 95 15.15 -35.14 -18.71
CA LEU A 95 14.72 -34.24 -19.76
C LEU A 95 13.22 -33.97 -19.61
N ILE A 96 12.79 -32.74 -19.87
CA ILE A 96 11.36 -32.43 -20.03
C ILE A 96 10.78 -33.39 -21.07
N THR A 97 9.61 -33.98 -20.77
CA THR A 97 8.97 -34.94 -21.69
C THR A 97 8.58 -34.23 -22.99
N GLU A 98 9.09 -34.80 -24.10
CA GLU A 98 8.87 -34.32 -25.48
C GLU A 98 7.43 -34.59 -25.91
N SER A 99 6.47 -33.89 -25.33
CA SER A 99 5.04 -34.01 -25.64
C SER A 99 4.39 -32.63 -25.71
N ALA A 100 3.24 -32.58 -26.34
CA ALA A 100 2.47 -31.35 -26.46
C ALA A 100 1.99 -30.85 -25.10
N ASP A 101 1.82 -31.73 -24.12
CA ASP A 101 1.36 -31.37 -22.78
C ASP A 101 2.50 -30.85 -21.88
N CYS A 102 3.72 -31.36 -22.00
CA CYS A 102 4.81 -31.11 -21.09
C CYS A 102 5.83 -30.09 -21.58
N ALA A 103 6.16 -30.13 -22.88
CA ALA A 103 7.20 -29.27 -23.44
C ALA A 103 6.68 -27.83 -23.62
N PRO A 104 7.36 -26.82 -23.07
CA PRO A 104 7.02 -25.40 -23.26
C PRO A 104 6.86 -25.02 -24.74
N VAL A 105 5.80 -24.26 -25.02
CA VAL A 105 5.59 -23.63 -26.33
C VAL A 105 6.53 -22.44 -26.45
N VAL A 106 7.17 -22.32 -27.62
CA VAL A 106 8.09 -21.22 -27.90
C VAL A 106 7.75 -20.53 -29.22
N THR A 107 8.21 -19.30 -29.38
CA THR A 107 8.01 -18.49 -30.58
C THR A 107 9.34 -18.38 -31.35
N PRO A 108 9.39 -18.71 -32.63
CA PRO A 108 10.59 -18.51 -33.47
C PRO A 108 11.08 -17.06 -33.44
N GLY A 109 12.39 -16.87 -33.41
CA GLY A 109 13.05 -15.57 -33.33
C GLY A 109 13.11 -14.97 -31.92
N LYS A 110 12.48 -15.57 -30.90
CA LYS A 110 12.58 -15.14 -29.52
C LYS A 110 13.67 -15.89 -28.76
N GLN A 111 14.12 -15.34 -27.67
CA GLN A 111 15.05 -15.95 -26.73
C GLN A 111 14.34 -16.23 -25.41
N TYR A 112 14.87 -17.21 -24.66
CA TYR A 112 14.32 -17.60 -23.36
C TYR A 112 15.43 -17.66 -22.34
N ASP A 113 15.18 -17.17 -21.13
CA ASP A 113 16.05 -17.35 -19.98
C ASP A 113 15.66 -18.64 -19.26
N LEU A 114 16.64 -19.54 -19.09
CA LEU A 114 16.51 -20.80 -18.39
C LEU A 114 17.24 -20.73 -17.07
N GLY A 115 16.61 -21.19 -16.00
CA GLY A 115 17.20 -21.25 -14.68
C GLY A 115 17.01 -22.62 -14.04
N LEU A 116 17.93 -23.04 -13.16
CA LEU A 116 17.80 -24.21 -12.34
C LEU A 116 18.73 -24.11 -11.12
N TRP A 117 18.38 -24.81 -10.05
CA TRP A 117 19.30 -25.08 -8.96
C TRP A 117 19.93 -26.44 -9.10
N TYR A 118 21.25 -26.57 -8.83
CA TYR A 118 21.97 -27.82 -8.98
C TYR A 118 23.06 -28.04 -7.94
N LYS A 119 23.40 -29.33 -7.77
CA LYS A 119 24.67 -29.82 -7.19
C LYS A 119 25.33 -30.74 -8.23
N SER A 120 26.64 -30.68 -8.36
CA SER A 120 27.36 -31.58 -9.28
C SER A 120 28.66 -32.08 -8.67
N THR A 121 28.91 -33.39 -8.82
CA THR A 121 30.17 -34.03 -8.45
C THR A 121 31.09 -34.27 -9.66
N THR A 122 30.69 -33.80 -10.84
CA THR A 122 31.46 -33.90 -12.10
C THR A 122 31.51 -32.54 -12.77
N PRO A 123 32.63 -32.18 -13.45
CA PRO A 123 32.66 -30.99 -14.32
C PRO A 123 32.01 -31.28 -15.67
N ASP A 124 31.64 -32.51 -15.98
CA ASP A 124 31.09 -32.97 -17.26
C ASP A 124 29.55 -32.99 -17.24
N ALA A 125 28.96 -31.95 -16.75
CA ALA A 125 27.49 -31.71 -16.78
C ALA A 125 27.17 -30.44 -17.58
N SER A 126 26.10 -30.47 -18.35
CA SER A 126 25.73 -29.31 -19.19
C SER A 126 24.22 -29.17 -19.34
N VAL A 127 23.73 -27.94 -19.49
CA VAL A 127 22.34 -27.65 -19.86
C VAL A 127 22.14 -27.96 -21.33
N THR A 128 21.32 -28.96 -21.63
CA THR A 128 21.12 -29.52 -22.99
C THR A 128 19.69 -29.22 -23.46
N LEU A 129 19.57 -28.73 -24.69
CA LEU A 129 18.30 -28.38 -25.33
C LEU A 129 17.97 -29.26 -26.50
N PHE A 130 16.70 -29.61 -26.60
CA PHE A 130 16.05 -30.20 -27.77
C PHE A 130 14.94 -29.25 -28.24
N ARG A 131 14.76 -29.19 -29.57
CA ARG A 131 13.69 -28.43 -30.19
C ARG A 131 12.76 -29.35 -30.98
N HIS A 132 11.50 -29.00 -30.99
CA HIS A 132 10.51 -29.61 -31.88
C HIS A 132 10.33 -28.77 -33.11
N ASP A 133 10.59 -29.37 -34.28
CA ASP A 133 10.26 -28.78 -35.54
C ASP A 133 8.95 -29.40 -36.05
N ALA A 134 8.01 -28.59 -36.49
CA ALA A 134 6.67 -29.04 -36.90
C ALA A 134 6.69 -30.07 -38.06
N THR A 135 7.78 -30.13 -38.84
CA THR A 135 7.95 -31.06 -39.96
C THR A 135 8.92 -32.19 -39.66
N ALA A 136 9.98 -31.96 -38.92
CA ALA A 136 11.07 -32.89 -38.67
C ALA A 136 10.99 -33.56 -37.28
N GLY A 137 10.07 -33.11 -36.43
CA GLY A 137 9.92 -33.64 -35.07
C GLY A 137 11.01 -33.18 -34.11
N TRP A 138 11.21 -33.93 -33.02
CA TRP A 138 12.20 -33.62 -31.99
C TRP A 138 13.63 -33.83 -32.47
N GLN A 139 14.49 -32.84 -32.24
CA GLN A 139 15.88 -32.81 -32.60
C GLN A 139 16.74 -32.22 -31.48
N TYR A 140 17.96 -32.76 -31.31
CA TYR A 140 18.96 -32.05 -30.48
C TYR A 140 19.20 -30.67 -31.08
N TRP A 141 19.28 -29.68 -30.19
CA TRP A 141 19.52 -28.28 -30.64
C TRP A 141 20.93 -27.84 -30.23
N THR A 142 21.22 -27.80 -28.96
CA THR A 142 22.51 -27.32 -28.46
C THR A 142 22.72 -27.62 -26.99
N ASP A 143 23.99 -27.64 -26.58
CA ASP A 143 24.38 -27.48 -25.17
C ASP A 143 24.69 -26.00 -24.91
N LEU A 144 24.12 -25.41 -23.84
CA LEU A 144 24.23 -23.99 -23.56
C LEU A 144 25.30 -23.63 -22.54
N LYS A 145 25.38 -24.39 -21.44
CA LYS A 145 26.21 -24.05 -20.31
C LYS A 145 26.73 -25.30 -19.64
N THR A 146 28.04 -25.44 -19.56
CA THR A 146 28.66 -26.43 -18.68
C THR A 146 28.50 -25.96 -17.23
N LEU A 147 28.10 -26.89 -16.36
CA LEU A 147 27.92 -26.67 -14.94
C LEU A 147 29.20 -27.04 -14.22
N GLU A 148 29.67 -26.15 -13.38
CA GLU A 148 30.84 -26.43 -12.55
C GLU A 148 30.52 -27.42 -11.44
N MET A 149 31.53 -28.07 -10.85
CA MET A 149 31.33 -28.89 -9.64
C MET A 149 30.84 -28.03 -8.50
N ALA A 150 29.75 -28.46 -7.84
CA ALA A 150 29.13 -27.75 -6.76
C ALA A 150 28.67 -28.73 -5.66
N ALA A 151 29.28 -28.61 -4.50
CA ALA A 151 28.95 -29.46 -3.33
C ALA A 151 27.64 -29.00 -2.63
N GLY A 152 27.29 -27.76 -2.74
CA GLY A 152 26.05 -27.15 -2.24
C GLY A 152 25.11 -26.74 -3.40
N TRP A 153 23.86 -26.45 -3.08
CA TRP A 153 22.91 -25.93 -4.05
C TRP A 153 23.43 -24.62 -4.63
N THR A 154 23.52 -24.56 -5.95
CA THR A 154 24.06 -23.47 -6.74
C THR A 154 23.08 -23.16 -7.87
N GLU A 155 22.78 -21.91 -8.09
CA GLU A 155 21.93 -21.47 -9.18
C GLU A 155 22.70 -21.42 -10.51
N ALA A 156 22.08 -21.87 -11.57
CA ALA A 156 22.57 -21.70 -12.93
C ALA A 156 21.49 -21.03 -13.76
N THR A 157 21.87 -19.95 -14.42
CA THR A 157 21.03 -19.26 -15.40
C THR A 157 21.74 -19.20 -16.75
N VAL A 158 20.98 -19.32 -17.84
CA VAL A 158 21.52 -19.26 -19.19
C VAL A 158 20.44 -18.85 -20.18
N ARG A 159 20.80 -18.04 -21.16
CA ARG A 159 19.90 -17.59 -22.22
C ARG A 159 20.04 -18.49 -23.46
N THR A 160 18.90 -18.84 -24.07
CA THR A 160 18.93 -19.60 -25.34
C THR A 160 19.43 -18.71 -26.47
N PRO A 161 19.99 -19.30 -27.54
CA PRO A 161 20.01 -18.62 -28.85
C PRO A 161 18.59 -18.27 -29.29
N GLU A 162 18.46 -17.42 -30.32
CA GLU A 162 17.16 -17.20 -30.95
C GLU A 162 16.56 -18.53 -31.43
N VAL A 163 15.31 -18.76 -31.07
CA VAL A 163 14.58 -19.96 -31.46
C VAL A 163 14.53 -20.06 -32.99
N PRO A 164 15.04 -21.13 -33.60
CA PRO A 164 15.06 -21.30 -35.07
C PRO A 164 13.64 -21.28 -35.68
N ALA A 165 13.56 -20.81 -36.93
CA ALA A 165 12.30 -20.86 -37.66
C ALA A 165 11.77 -22.30 -37.76
N GLY A 166 10.46 -22.51 -37.64
CA GLY A 166 9.80 -23.80 -37.66
C GLY A 166 9.77 -24.52 -36.28
N THR A 167 10.43 -23.98 -35.27
CA THR A 167 10.41 -24.55 -33.89
C THR A 167 9.19 -24.02 -33.15
N ASP A 168 8.40 -24.95 -32.60
CA ASP A 168 7.19 -24.60 -31.80
C ASP A 168 7.28 -24.96 -30.32
N ARG A 169 8.27 -25.84 -29.96
CA ARG A 169 8.48 -26.27 -28.57
C ARG A 169 9.94 -26.53 -28.27
N ILE A 170 10.29 -26.43 -26.97
CA ILE A 170 11.61 -26.79 -26.44
C ILE A 170 11.45 -27.78 -25.31
N ALA A 171 12.33 -28.81 -25.27
CA ALA A 171 12.55 -29.65 -24.12
C ALA A 171 14.01 -29.51 -23.68
N TRP A 172 14.27 -29.39 -22.38
CA TRP A 172 15.61 -29.22 -21.89
C TRP A 172 15.81 -29.89 -20.52
N GLY A 173 17.06 -30.06 -20.15
CA GLY A 173 17.48 -30.65 -18.90
C GLY A 173 18.98 -30.64 -18.75
N VAL A 174 19.51 -31.26 -17.71
CA VAL A 174 20.94 -31.37 -17.47
C VAL A 174 21.45 -32.76 -17.92
N SER A 175 22.38 -32.73 -18.86
CA SER A 175 23.12 -33.92 -19.31
C SER A 175 24.36 -34.12 -18.48
N VAL A 176 24.66 -35.39 -18.13
CA VAL A 176 25.90 -35.80 -17.46
C VAL A 176 26.68 -36.64 -18.47
N TYR A 177 27.89 -36.19 -18.82
CA TYR A 177 28.77 -36.78 -19.85
C TYR A 177 29.97 -37.50 -19.29
N GLY A 178 30.17 -37.54 -17.98
CA GLY A 178 31.31 -38.15 -17.31
C GLY A 178 30.91 -38.83 -16.03
N THR A 179 31.82 -39.59 -15.44
CA THR A 179 31.58 -40.26 -14.16
C THR A 179 31.33 -39.25 -13.05
N GLY A 180 30.23 -39.43 -12.32
CA GLY A 180 29.78 -38.54 -11.28
C GLY A 180 28.26 -38.36 -11.29
N SER A 181 27.75 -37.28 -10.70
CA SER A 181 26.32 -37.05 -10.63
C SER A 181 25.99 -35.58 -10.69
N ALA A 182 24.82 -35.26 -11.27
CA ALA A 182 24.15 -33.97 -11.10
C ALA A 182 22.80 -34.18 -10.40
N THR A 183 22.54 -33.40 -9.37
CA THR A 183 21.22 -33.26 -8.70
C THR A 183 20.66 -31.90 -9.05
N THR A 184 19.43 -31.87 -9.54
CA THR A 184 18.80 -30.62 -10.07
C THR A 184 17.43 -30.41 -9.49
N ASP A 185 17.02 -29.13 -9.37
CA ASP A 185 15.75 -28.74 -8.81
C ASP A 185 15.35 -27.33 -9.33
N ASP A 186 14.11 -26.94 -9.10
CA ASP A 186 13.57 -25.58 -9.32
C ASP A 186 13.89 -24.98 -10.69
N TYR A 187 13.48 -25.70 -11.74
CA TYR A 187 13.67 -25.26 -13.12
C TYR A 187 12.77 -24.07 -13.48
N THR A 188 13.31 -23.09 -14.15
CA THR A 188 12.56 -21.93 -14.67
C THR A 188 12.80 -21.74 -16.16
N MET A 189 11.80 -21.26 -16.88
CA MET A 189 11.91 -20.84 -18.27
C MET A 189 10.96 -19.68 -18.52
N ASP A 190 11.52 -18.53 -18.91
CA ASP A 190 10.79 -17.32 -19.19
C ASP A 190 11.20 -16.76 -20.55
N GLN A 191 10.24 -16.21 -21.30
CA GLN A 191 10.57 -15.52 -22.54
C GLN A 191 11.29 -14.20 -22.25
N VAL A 192 12.42 -13.97 -22.89
CA VAL A 192 13.13 -12.70 -22.82
C VAL A 192 12.21 -11.60 -23.34
N ALA A 193 11.90 -10.63 -22.50
CA ALA A 193 11.12 -9.48 -22.90
C ALA A 193 11.84 -8.71 -24.02
N GLU A 194 11.12 -8.30 -25.05
CA GLU A 194 11.66 -7.38 -26.05
C GLU A 194 12.08 -6.09 -25.32
N PRO A 195 13.24 -5.50 -25.67
CA PRO A 195 13.57 -4.19 -25.18
C PRO A 195 12.44 -3.24 -25.60
N VAL A 196 11.74 -2.71 -24.62
CA VAL A 196 10.76 -1.65 -24.89
C VAL A 196 11.56 -0.48 -25.45
N PRO A 197 11.22 0.06 -26.62
CA PRO A 197 11.88 1.25 -27.14
C PRO A 197 11.82 2.34 -26.07
N ASP A 198 12.95 3.05 -25.87
CA ASP A 198 12.94 4.19 -24.93
C ASP A 198 11.77 5.11 -25.29
N PRO A 199 10.91 5.44 -24.32
CA PRO A 199 9.73 6.25 -24.59
C PRO A 199 10.15 7.60 -25.15
N VAL A 200 9.56 7.98 -26.28
CA VAL A 200 9.82 9.29 -26.89
C VAL A 200 9.21 10.34 -25.97
N CYS A 201 10.07 11.12 -25.34
CA CYS A 201 9.63 12.25 -24.53
C CYS A 201 8.83 13.27 -25.36
N THR A 202 7.67 13.65 -24.88
CA THR A 202 6.77 14.65 -25.51
C THR A 202 7.01 16.07 -25.05
N GLY A 203 7.84 16.27 -24.00
CA GLY A 203 8.26 17.56 -23.46
C GLY A 203 9.70 17.95 -23.83
N THR A 204 10.22 18.98 -23.19
CA THR A 204 11.66 19.27 -23.21
C THR A 204 12.43 18.21 -22.41
N ALA A 205 13.74 18.10 -22.62
CA ALA A 205 14.57 17.17 -21.88
C ALA A 205 14.46 17.38 -20.34
N GLU A 206 14.34 18.62 -19.92
CA GLU A 206 14.17 18.98 -18.51
C GLU A 206 12.78 18.56 -17.97
N GLU A 207 11.72 18.83 -18.69
CA GLU A 207 10.37 18.40 -18.31
C GLU A 207 10.25 16.87 -18.24
N CYS A 208 10.93 16.17 -19.16
CA CYS A 208 10.94 14.70 -19.15
C CYS A 208 11.74 14.11 -17.98
N ALA A 209 12.73 14.83 -17.49
CA ALA A 209 13.50 14.46 -16.31
C ALA A 209 12.75 14.82 -15.02
N ASN A 210 12.21 16.04 -14.94
CA ASN A 210 11.79 16.66 -13.69
C ASN A 210 10.28 16.90 -13.60
N GLY A 211 9.51 16.63 -14.67
CA GLY A 211 8.12 17.10 -14.76
C GLY A 211 8.05 18.62 -14.90
N ARG A 212 6.86 19.18 -14.78
CA ARG A 212 6.64 20.62 -14.76
C ARG A 212 5.46 21.02 -13.90
N TRP A 213 5.50 22.24 -13.40
CA TRP A 213 4.37 22.89 -12.75
C TRP A 213 3.74 23.94 -13.66
N ASP A 214 2.43 23.96 -13.73
CA ASP A 214 1.64 24.95 -14.43
C ASP A 214 0.71 25.66 -13.43
N VAL A 215 0.81 26.99 -13.30
CA VAL A 215 -0.11 27.77 -12.48
C VAL A 215 -1.39 28.00 -13.27
N LEU A 216 -2.53 27.66 -12.67
CA LEU A 216 -3.82 27.81 -13.33
C LEU A 216 -4.22 29.29 -13.47
N PRO A 217 -4.85 29.68 -14.59
CA PRO A 217 -5.29 31.06 -14.77
C PRO A 217 -6.43 31.46 -13.84
N THR A 218 -7.17 30.49 -13.31
CA THR A 218 -8.33 30.71 -12.43
C THR A 218 -7.93 30.43 -10.99
N LYS A 219 -8.06 31.46 -10.15
CA LYS A 219 -7.76 31.39 -8.73
C LYS A 219 -8.85 30.65 -7.96
N ASN A 220 -8.45 29.95 -6.91
CA ASN A 220 -9.37 29.33 -5.95
C ASN A 220 -10.20 30.43 -5.25
N PRO A 221 -11.54 30.36 -5.31
CA PRO A 221 -12.39 31.40 -4.74
C PRO A 221 -12.52 31.32 -3.22
N VAL A 222 -12.01 30.26 -2.58
CA VAL A 222 -12.13 30.03 -1.14
C VAL A 222 -10.75 29.78 -0.51
N ARG A 223 -10.61 30.08 0.76
CA ARG A 223 -9.40 29.78 1.55
C ARG A 223 -9.39 28.30 1.94
N SER A 224 -9.19 27.42 0.98
CA SER A 224 -9.34 25.98 1.16
C SER A 224 -8.17 25.38 1.94
N MET A 225 -8.38 25.08 3.20
CA MET A 225 -7.45 24.30 4.00
C MET A 225 -7.73 22.79 3.94
N HIS A 226 -8.87 22.39 3.39
CA HIS A 226 -9.26 21.01 3.18
C HIS A 226 -9.57 20.78 1.71
N SER A 227 -9.08 19.66 1.19
CA SER A 227 -9.26 19.28 -0.21
C SER A 227 -9.59 17.77 -0.28
N VAL A 228 -10.72 17.43 -0.90
CA VAL A 228 -11.18 16.05 -1.04
C VAL A 228 -11.46 15.75 -2.51
N VAL A 229 -10.77 14.77 -3.08
CA VAL A 229 -11.04 14.28 -4.43
C VAL A 229 -12.26 13.38 -4.39
N LEU A 230 -13.32 13.75 -5.07
CA LEU A 230 -14.61 13.07 -5.09
C LEU A 230 -14.62 11.93 -6.12
N ASN A 231 -15.47 10.92 -5.91
CA ASN A 231 -15.61 9.76 -6.80
C ASN A 231 -16.15 10.08 -8.21
N ASN A 232 -16.50 11.33 -8.48
CA ASN A 232 -16.82 11.85 -9.80
C ASN A 232 -15.67 12.66 -10.44
N GLY A 233 -14.49 12.66 -9.83
CA GLY A 233 -13.28 13.34 -10.29
C GLY A 233 -13.22 14.83 -9.98
N LYS A 234 -14.26 15.42 -9.39
CA LYS A 234 -14.22 16.80 -8.90
C LYS A 234 -13.50 16.89 -7.56
N VAL A 235 -13.21 18.09 -7.08
CA VAL A 235 -12.54 18.34 -5.82
C VAL A 235 -13.41 19.23 -4.93
N LEU A 236 -13.76 18.73 -3.75
CA LEU A 236 -14.39 19.54 -2.71
C LEU A 236 -13.31 20.32 -1.95
N LEU A 237 -13.48 21.63 -1.88
CA LEU A 237 -12.61 22.58 -1.19
C LEU A 237 -13.38 23.21 -0.03
N ILE A 238 -12.91 23.00 1.22
CA ILE A 238 -13.61 23.46 2.42
C ILE A 238 -12.75 24.50 3.12
N ALA A 239 -13.34 25.63 3.44
CA ALA A 239 -12.69 26.77 4.11
C ALA A 239 -13.35 27.14 5.45
N GLY A 240 -14.67 26.99 5.60
CA GLY A 240 -15.36 27.60 6.73
C GLY A 240 -15.14 29.10 6.75
N SER A 241 -14.72 29.65 7.89
CA SER A 241 -14.30 31.05 8.02
C SER A 241 -12.92 31.36 7.44
N GLY A 242 -12.17 30.35 7.00
CA GLY A 242 -10.89 30.55 6.33
C GLY A 242 -9.78 31.14 7.18
N ASN A 243 -9.74 30.84 8.48
CA ASN A 243 -8.83 31.46 9.44
C ASN A 243 -8.96 32.98 9.52
N ASP A 244 -10.18 33.47 9.40
CA ASP A 244 -10.52 34.90 9.44
C ASP A 244 -11.58 35.16 10.51
N PRO A 245 -11.21 35.76 11.67
CA PRO A 245 -12.16 36.07 12.74
C PRO A 245 -13.30 37.00 12.29
N THR A 246 -13.07 37.86 11.30
CA THR A 246 -14.09 38.75 10.78
C THR A 246 -15.17 38.00 10.01
N MET A 247 -14.75 37.05 9.18
CA MET A 247 -15.70 36.16 8.50
C MET A 247 -16.46 35.29 9.47
N PHE A 248 -15.79 34.79 10.52
CA PHE A 248 -16.44 34.04 11.60
C PHE A 248 -17.53 34.86 12.31
N GLN A 249 -17.21 36.09 12.72
CA GLN A 249 -18.18 37.01 13.37
C GLN A 249 -19.34 37.35 12.47
N ALA A 250 -19.09 37.46 11.17
CA ALA A 250 -20.13 37.73 10.17
C ALA A 250 -20.99 36.49 9.85
N GLY A 251 -20.62 35.30 10.37
CA GLY A 251 -21.28 34.03 10.03
C GLY A 251 -21.09 33.62 8.57
N THR A 252 -20.00 34.09 7.93
CA THR A 252 -19.69 33.79 6.54
C THR A 252 -18.77 32.58 6.47
N PHE A 253 -19.31 31.45 6.00
CA PHE A 253 -18.59 30.19 5.85
C PHE A 253 -18.63 29.73 4.40
N THR A 254 -17.49 29.29 3.87
CA THR A 254 -17.34 29.03 2.45
C THR A 254 -16.80 27.62 2.16
N SER A 255 -17.31 27.03 1.10
CA SER A 255 -16.78 25.85 0.43
C SER A 255 -16.99 26.01 -1.08
N ALA A 256 -16.23 25.25 -1.87
CA ALA A 256 -16.41 25.21 -3.32
C ALA A 256 -16.16 23.78 -3.85
N VAL A 257 -16.76 23.48 -4.98
CA VAL A 257 -16.44 22.30 -5.78
C VAL A 257 -15.68 22.76 -7.01
N TYR A 258 -14.49 22.26 -7.22
CA TYR A 258 -13.66 22.46 -8.40
C TYR A 258 -13.84 21.30 -9.37
N ASP A 259 -14.02 21.63 -10.65
CA ASP A 259 -14.09 20.66 -11.74
C ASP A 259 -12.78 20.72 -12.55
N PRO A 260 -11.87 19.74 -12.43
CA PRO A 260 -10.61 19.74 -13.17
C PRO A 260 -10.75 19.57 -14.68
N GLN A 261 -11.89 19.06 -15.16
CA GLN A 261 -12.12 18.86 -16.61
C GLN A 261 -12.34 20.20 -17.35
N ASN A 262 -12.98 21.15 -16.70
CA ASN A 262 -13.29 22.44 -17.32
C ASN A 262 -12.65 23.64 -16.62
N GLY A 263 -11.92 23.43 -15.51
CA GLY A 263 -11.23 24.48 -14.76
C GLY A 263 -12.15 25.43 -14.01
N THR A 264 -13.37 25.00 -13.67
CA THR A 264 -14.38 25.88 -13.06
C THR A 264 -14.60 25.59 -11.58
N TYR A 265 -15.01 26.61 -10.83
CA TYR A 265 -15.40 26.52 -9.45
C TYR A 265 -16.88 26.82 -9.27
N LYS A 266 -17.53 26.05 -8.40
CA LYS A 266 -18.88 26.31 -7.91
C LYS A 266 -18.83 26.48 -6.41
N GLN A 267 -19.09 27.68 -5.90
CA GLN A 267 -19.28 27.88 -4.46
C GLN A 267 -20.58 27.23 -4.01
N ILE A 268 -20.53 26.63 -2.83
CA ILE A 268 -21.66 25.89 -2.25
C ILE A 268 -22.00 26.43 -0.84
N PRO A 269 -23.29 26.38 -0.43
CA PRO A 269 -23.70 26.74 0.91
C PRO A 269 -22.99 25.92 1.97
N THR A 270 -22.35 26.57 2.93
CA THR A 270 -21.60 25.93 4.02
C THR A 270 -22.35 26.19 5.33
N PRO A 271 -22.91 25.15 5.97
CA PRO A 271 -23.91 25.33 7.03
C PRO A 271 -23.30 25.77 8.36
N LYS A 272 -21.98 25.58 8.54
CA LYS A 272 -21.28 25.82 9.80
C LYS A 272 -19.82 26.22 9.52
N ASP A 273 -19.13 26.76 10.54
CA ASP A 273 -17.69 27.00 10.42
C ASP A 273 -16.89 25.70 10.47
N MET A 274 -16.62 25.16 9.28
CA MET A 274 -15.80 23.94 9.08
C MET A 274 -14.30 24.25 9.07
N PHE A 275 -13.89 25.44 9.50
CA PHE A 275 -12.49 25.78 9.68
C PHE A 275 -11.83 24.76 10.61
N CYS A 276 -10.79 24.07 10.10
CA CYS A 276 -10.06 23.04 10.83
C CYS A 276 -10.93 21.87 11.33
N ALA A 277 -11.93 21.47 10.53
CA ALA A 277 -12.70 20.26 10.71
C ALA A 277 -11.86 19.00 10.40
N GLY A 278 -12.30 17.83 10.88
CA GLY A 278 -11.88 16.56 10.33
C GLY A 278 -12.75 16.17 9.15
N HIS A 279 -12.21 15.38 8.24
CA HIS A 279 -13.00 14.83 7.13
C HIS A 279 -12.43 13.52 6.60
N VAL A 280 -13.30 12.70 6.01
CA VAL A 280 -12.93 11.44 5.36
C VAL A 280 -14.01 11.05 4.37
N GLN A 281 -13.62 10.35 3.31
CA GLN A 281 -14.57 9.73 2.38
C GLN A 281 -15.12 8.45 2.98
N LEU A 282 -16.45 8.31 2.95
CA LEU A 282 -17.19 7.11 3.35
C LEU A 282 -17.20 6.07 2.23
N ASP A 283 -17.66 4.86 2.55
CA ASP A 283 -17.79 3.75 1.61
C ASP A 283 -18.56 4.16 0.34
N ASP A 284 -19.69 4.78 0.49
CA ASP A 284 -20.57 5.22 -0.61
C ASP A 284 -20.06 6.44 -1.41
N GLY A 285 -18.90 6.99 -1.08
CA GLY A 285 -18.29 8.14 -1.76
C GLY A 285 -18.72 9.50 -1.24
N ARG A 286 -19.65 9.56 -0.29
CA ARG A 286 -19.95 10.80 0.43
C ARG A 286 -18.79 11.17 1.35
N VAL A 287 -18.74 12.42 1.81
CA VAL A 287 -17.68 12.92 2.68
C VAL A 287 -18.26 13.23 4.05
N LEU A 288 -17.79 12.54 5.08
CA LEU A 288 -18.06 12.89 6.46
C LEU A 288 -17.16 14.07 6.84
N VAL A 289 -17.75 15.17 7.27
CA VAL A 289 -17.08 16.36 7.80
C VAL A 289 -17.48 16.54 9.26
N MET A 290 -16.52 16.49 10.16
CA MET A 290 -16.76 16.43 11.59
C MET A 290 -16.13 17.59 12.32
N SER A 291 -16.84 18.10 13.31
CA SER A 291 -16.39 19.24 14.13
C SER A 291 -16.13 20.51 13.31
N GLY A 292 -15.11 21.27 13.68
CA GLY A 292 -14.76 22.57 13.12
C GLY A 292 -14.66 23.63 14.21
N ASN A 293 -14.65 24.91 13.84
CA ASN A 293 -14.36 26.02 14.74
C ASN A 293 -15.63 26.57 15.41
N LYS A 294 -15.76 26.34 16.72
CA LYS A 294 -16.80 26.91 17.56
C LYS A 294 -16.47 28.32 18.04
N GLY A 295 -15.18 28.66 18.14
CA GLY A 295 -14.74 29.96 18.57
C GLY A 295 -13.25 30.17 18.38
N TYR A 296 -12.91 31.40 18.01
CA TYR A 296 -11.53 31.89 17.96
C TYR A 296 -11.00 32.20 19.37
N PRO A 297 -9.69 32.25 19.56
CA PRO A 297 -9.10 32.63 20.83
C PRO A 297 -9.59 33.99 21.31
N SER A 298 -9.81 34.11 22.63
CA SER A 298 -10.16 35.37 23.27
C SER A 298 -8.98 36.35 23.22
N ALA A 299 -9.30 37.64 23.16
CA ALA A 299 -8.28 38.68 23.09
C ALA A 299 -7.32 38.73 24.28
N ASP A 300 -7.74 38.23 25.44
CA ASP A 300 -6.96 38.14 26.67
C ASP A 300 -6.18 36.82 26.80
N GLY A 301 -6.30 35.91 25.79
CA GLY A 301 -5.61 34.63 25.73
C GLY A 301 -6.11 33.60 26.77
N THR A 302 -7.22 33.88 27.47
CA THR A 302 -7.75 32.94 28.47
C THR A 302 -8.52 31.77 27.91
N VAL A 303 -9.04 31.90 26.66
CA VAL A 303 -9.75 30.86 25.92
C VAL A 303 -9.06 30.70 24.58
N GLY A 304 -8.71 29.46 24.24
CA GLY A 304 -8.13 29.08 22.93
C GLY A 304 -9.22 28.78 21.90
N TYR A 305 -8.80 28.17 20.76
CA TYR A 305 -9.75 27.61 19.79
C TYR A 305 -10.61 26.52 20.41
N GLN A 306 -11.85 26.41 19.94
CA GLN A 306 -12.86 25.51 20.48
C GLN A 306 -13.47 24.66 19.35
N GLY A 307 -13.70 23.37 19.60
CA GLY A 307 -14.35 22.45 18.66
C GLY A 307 -15.86 22.44 18.80
N TYR A 308 -16.54 22.21 17.67
CA TYR A 308 -17.97 21.87 17.65
C TYR A 308 -18.18 20.37 17.89
N LYS A 309 -19.43 20.01 18.25
CA LYS A 309 -19.94 18.64 18.17
C LYS A 309 -20.68 18.34 16.88
N ASP A 310 -21.00 19.36 16.11
CA ASP A 310 -21.72 19.18 14.85
C ASP A 310 -20.90 18.35 13.86
N SER A 311 -21.58 17.50 13.10
CA SER A 311 -21.01 16.83 11.93
C SER A 311 -21.99 16.81 10.77
N TYR A 312 -21.45 16.71 9.58
CA TYR A 312 -22.17 16.84 8.32
C TYR A 312 -21.68 15.78 7.34
N ILE A 313 -22.57 15.39 6.44
CA ILE A 313 -22.24 14.60 5.26
C ILE A 313 -22.39 15.48 4.04
N PHE A 314 -21.33 15.57 3.25
CA PHE A 314 -21.36 16.14 1.92
C PHE A 314 -21.65 15.07 0.87
N ASP A 315 -22.67 15.31 0.05
CA ASP A 315 -23.05 14.41 -1.04
C ASP A 315 -22.47 14.96 -2.37
N PRO A 316 -21.56 14.20 -3.05
CA PRO A 316 -20.93 14.63 -4.29
C PRO A 316 -21.88 14.70 -5.48
N VAL A 317 -23.07 14.10 -5.41
CA VAL A 317 -24.09 14.15 -6.47
C VAL A 317 -24.93 15.42 -6.40
N SER A 318 -25.49 15.70 -5.23
CA SER A 318 -26.26 16.94 -5.00
C SER A 318 -25.40 18.17 -4.74
N GLU A 319 -24.12 17.96 -4.40
CA GLU A 319 -23.16 18.97 -3.96
C GLU A 319 -23.70 19.80 -2.77
N THR A 320 -24.27 19.11 -1.79
CA THR A 320 -24.86 19.72 -0.59
C THR A 320 -24.42 19.04 0.68
N TYR A 321 -24.45 19.80 1.79
CA TYR A 321 -24.24 19.28 3.13
C TYR A 321 -25.57 18.92 3.79
N SER A 322 -25.62 17.79 4.46
CA SER A 322 -26.70 17.40 5.38
C SER A 322 -26.14 17.15 6.78
N LYS A 323 -26.84 17.66 7.81
CA LYS A 323 -26.44 17.43 9.19
C LYS A 323 -26.72 15.98 9.57
N THR A 324 -25.76 15.33 10.28
CA THR A 324 -25.94 14.04 10.93
C THR A 324 -26.10 14.24 12.46
N ASN A 325 -26.10 13.18 13.28
CA ASN A 325 -26.10 13.34 14.73
C ASN A 325 -24.79 13.97 15.20
N ASP A 326 -24.88 14.67 16.33
CA ASP A 326 -23.72 15.33 16.93
C ASP A 326 -22.72 14.28 17.45
N MET A 327 -21.44 14.62 17.43
CA MET A 327 -20.37 13.93 18.16
C MET A 327 -20.62 14.02 19.68
N ASN A 328 -20.00 13.18 20.46
CA ASN A 328 -20.09 13.24 21.92
C ASN A 328 -19.22 14.34 22.51
N ASP A 329 -18.05 14.61 21.93
CA ASP A 329 -17.14 15.72 22.25
C ASP A 329 -16.90 16.60 21.02
N GLY A 330 -16.56 17.87 21.26
CA GLY A 330 -16.05 18.72 20.19
C GLY A 330 -14.57 18.42 19.92
N HIS A 331 -14.18 18.54 18.65
CA HIS A 331 -12.80 18.35 18.23
C HIS A 331 -12.39 19.40 17.19
N TRP A 332 -11.63 20.40 17.56
CA TRP A 332 -11.02 21.32 16.62
C TRP A 332 -9.66 20.76 16.20
N TYR A 333 -9.39 20.48 14.93
CA TYR A 333 -8.24 19.75 14.40
C TYR A 333 -8.24 18.22 14.70
N PRO A 334 -9.32 17.50 14.49
CA PRO A 334 -9.33 16.06 14.69
C PRO A 334 -8.78 15.33 13.47
N SER A 335 -8.12 14.21 13.67
CA SER A 335 -7.92 13.22 12.61
C SER A 335 -9.15 12.35 12.43
N ALA A 336 -9.33 11.84 11.22
CA ALA A 336 -10.30 10.83 10.86
C ALA A 336 -9.61 9.66 10.16
N THR A 337 -9.73 8.45 10.72
CA THR A 337 -9.16 7.24 10.12
C THR A 337 -10.27 6.27 9.79
N ILE A 338 -10.36 5.88 8.51
CA ILE A 338 -11.29 4.86 8.05
C ILE A 338 -10.77 3.48 8.40
N LEU A 339 -11.68 2.58 8.83
CA LEU A 339 -11.38 1.20 9.20
C LEU A 339 -11.76 0.24 8.07
N GLY A 340 -11.31 -1.01 8.18
CA GLY A 340 -11.62 -2.05 7.19
C GLY A 340 -13.09 -2.47 7.11
N ASN A 341 -13.93 -2.06 8.07
CA ASN A 341 -15.37 -2.27 8.04
C ASN A 341 -16.16 -1.05 7.55
N GLY A 342 -15.47 0.03 7.15
CA GLY A 342 -16.09 1.30 6.74
C GLY A 342 -16.34 2.30 7.88
N ASP A 343 -16.26 1.88 9.13
CA ASP A 343 -16.38 2.80 10.26
C ASP A 343 -15.22 3.81 10.27
N VAL A 344 -15.42 4.93 10.95
CA VAL A 344 -14.40 5.97 11.09
C VAL A 344 -14.12 6.23 12.57
N ILE A 345 -12.85 6.31 12.93
CA ILE A 345 -12.45 6.77 14.27
C ILE A 345 -11.87 8.18 14.18
N SER A 346 -12.36 9.07 15.06
CA SER A 346 -11.85 10.42 15.24
C SER A 346 -10.92 10.49 16.44
N PHE A 347 -9.79 11.21 16.30
CA PHE A 347 -8.77 11.39 17.33
C PHE A 347 -8.31 12.84 17.45
N GLY A 348 -7.81 13.19 18.66
CA GLY A 348 -7.10 14.44 18.88
C GLY A 348 -7.97 15.68 18.81
N GLY A 349 -7.33 16.80 18.60
CA GLY A 349 -8.00 18.09 18.51
C GLY A 349 -8.27 18.77 19.85
N LEU A 350 -8.86 19.97 19.80
CA LEU A 350 -9.29 20.72 20.98
C LEU A 350 -10.79 20.59 21.19
N LYS A 351 -11.16 20.39 22.44
CA LYS A 351 -12.57 20.27 22.85
C LYS A 351 -13.30 21.60 22.88
N GLU A 352 -14.56 21.56 23.29
CA GLU A 352 -15.42 22.73 23.42
C GLU A 352 -14.95 23.77 24.46
N ASP A 353 -14.07 23.34 25.37
CA ASP A 353 -13.46 24.15 26.43
C ASP A 353 -12.00 24.53 26.14
N SER A 354 -11.53 24.32 24.90
CA SER A 354 -10.15 24.56 24.45
C SER A 354 -9.10 23.59 25.02
N THR A 355 -9.51 22.57 25.77
CA THR A 355 -8.56 21.56 26.26
C THR A 355 -8.28 20.51 25.19
N GLY A 356 -7.07 19.92 25.22
CA GLY A 356 -6.69 18.83 24.31
C GLY A 356 -7.55 17.58 24.53
N SER A 357 -8.02 16.96 23.46
CA SER A 357 -8.80 15.73 23.55
C SER A 357 -7.89 14.52 23.70
N VAL A 358 -8.19 13.67 24.70
CA VAL A 358 -7.61 12.34 24.89
C VAL A 358 -8.62 11.23 24.63
N THR A 359 -9.74 11.58 24.01
CA THR A 359 -10.82 10.66 23.66
C THR A 359 -10.77 10.30 22.18
N ALA A 360 -11.35 9.14 21.85
CA ALA A 360 -11.65 8.74 20.50
C ALA A 360 -13.16 8.52 20.36
N GLU A 361 -13.70 8.79 19.18
CA GLU A 361 -15.10 8.57 18.86
C GLU A 361 -15.22 7.76 17.58
N ARG A 362 -16.24 6.89 17.53
CA ARG A 362 -16.50 6.06 16.36
C ARG A 362 -17.76 6.49 15.63
N TRP A 363 -17.62 6.76 14.33
CA TRP A 363 -18.72 6.81 13.38
C TRP A 363 -18.98 5.41 12.86
N SER A 364 -20.22 4.97 12.92
CA SER A 364 -20.65 3.73 12.28
C SER A 364 -21.14 4.00 10.85
N ASP A 365 -20.46 3.39 9.88
CA ASP A 365 -20.92 3.49 8.49
C ASP A 365 -22.27 2.77 8.29
N ALA A 366 -22.49 1.64 8.94
CA ALA A 366 -23.76 0.90 8.87
C ALA A 366 -24.93 1.67 9.48
N GLU A 367 -24.71 2.37 10.60
CA GLU A 367 -25.78 3.11 11.30
C GLU A 367 -25.84 4.58 10.88
N GLN A 368 -24.87 5.05 10.10
CA GLN A 368 -24.72 6.43 9.61
C GLN A 368 -24.80 7.45 10.74
N LYS A 369 -24.10 7.17 11.85
CA LYS A 369 -24.08 8.03 13.03
C LYS A 369 -22.87 7.80 13.92
N TRP A 370 -22.58 8.77 14.76
CA TRP A 370 -21.63 8.64 15.87
C TRP A 370 -22.20 7.76 16.96
N LEU A 371 -21.41 6.82 17.46
CA LEU A 371 -21.80 5.85 18.46
C LEU A 371 -21.16 6.16 19.82
N GLU A 372 -20.04 5.51 20.10
CA GLU A 372 -19.37 5.58 21.39
C GLU A 372 -18.21 6.58 21.40
N LEU A 373 -18.03 7.15 22.57
CA LEU A 373 -16.85 7.90 22.97
C LEU A 373 -16.11 7.09 24.03
N TRP A 374 -14.82 6.95 23.92
CA TRP A 374 -14.00 6.36 24.99
C TRP A 374 -12.71 7.15 25.19
N LYS A 375 -12.19 7.11 26.42
CA LYS A 375 -10.88 7.64 26.73
C LYS A 375 -9.82 6.68 26.22
N VAL A 376 -8.89 7.16 25.42
CA VAL A 376 -7.73 6.38 25.00
C VAL A 376 -6.90 6.03 26.24
N ASN A 377 -6.57 4.77 26.42
CA ASN A 377 -5.80 4.28 27.57
C ASN A 377 -4.31 4.66 27.42
N GLN A 378 -4.07 5.92 27.43
CA GLN A 378 -2.77 6.55 27.32
C GLN A 378 -2.49 7.34 28.60
N THR A 379 -1.33 7.12 29.20
CA THR A 379 -1.10 7.52 30.58
C THR A 379 -0.70 8.98 30.76
N TRP A 380 -0.26 9.72 29.70
CA TRP A 380 0.39 11.01 29.98
C TRP A 380 0.48 12.00 28.82
N SER A 381 -0.10 11.74 27.65
CA SER A 381 -0.12 12.72 26.58
C SER A 381 -1.28 12.53 25.63
N TYR A 382 -1.70 13.59 24.97
CA TYR A 382 -2.55 13.48 23.82
C TYR A 382 -1.70 13.58 22.55
N TRP A 383 -2.20 13.06 21.44
CA TRP A 383 -1.42 12.98 20.21
C TRP A 383 -1.38 14.25 19.37
N GLY A 384 -1.74 15.38 19.94
CA GLY A 384 -1.71 16.67 19.26
C GLY A 384 -2.95 16.93 18.39
N LEU A 385 -2.77 17.84 17.43
CA LEU A 385 -3.79 18.25 16.49
C LEU A 385 -3.54 17.54 15.16
N TYR A 386 -4.56 16.96 14.53
CA TYR A 386 -4.46 16.10 13.37
C TYR A 386 -3.37 15.02 13.52
N PRO A 387 -3.41 14.18 14.54
CA PRO A 387 -2.45 13.10 14.65
C PRO A 387 -2.54 12.17 13.41
N SER A 388 -1.39 11.87 12.80
CA SER A 388 -1.37 10.99 11.63
C SER A 388 -1.53 9.53 12.07
N MET A 389 -2.77 9.04 12.00
CA MET A 389 -3.19 7.70 12.40
C MET A 389 -3.43 6.86 11.16
N ILE A 390 -2.58 5.88 10.92
CA ILE A 390 -2.58 5.03 9.73
C ILE A 390 -3.16 3.65 10.08
N LEU A 391 -4.17 3.18 9.36
CA LEU A 391 -4.71 1.83 9.53
C LEU A 391 -3.70 0.80 9.04
N MET A 392 -3.33 -0.13 9.91
CA MET A 392 -2.47 -1.28 9.61
C MET A 392 -3.27 -2.43 9.02
N GLN A 393 -2.61 -3.32 8.28
CA GLN A 393 -3.26 -4.49 7.67
C GLN A 393 -3.87 -5.48 8.69
N ASP A 394 -3.44 -5.43 9.94
CA ASP A 394 -3.98 -6.26 11.05
C ASP A 394 -5.15 -5.62 11.80
N GLY A 395 -5.58 -4.42 11.37
CA GLY A 395 -6.70 -3.69 11.93
C GLY A 395 -6.33 -2.70 13.03
N ARG A 396 -5.10 -2.72 13.54
CA ARG A 396 -4.62 -1.73 14.50
C ARG A 396 -4.31 -0.41 13.83
N LEU A 397 -4.11 0.63 14.61
CA LEU A 397 -3.76 1.96 14.12
C LEU A 397 -2.32 2.31 14.49
N PHE A 398 -1.59 2.83 13.53
CA PHE A 398 -0.24 3.32 13.75
C PHE A 398 -0.24 4.84 13.80
N TYR A 399 0.07 5.42 14.97
CA TYR A 399 0.42 6.84 15.10
C TYR A 399 1.88 7.02 14.70
N SER A 400 2.12 7.72 13.61
CA SER A 400 3.47 7.86 13.04
C SER A 400 4.39 8.79 13.84
N GLY A 401 3.85 9.56 14.78
CA GLY A 401 4.54 10.65 15.48
C GLY A 401 4.36 12.00 14.80
N SER A 402 3.75 12.02 13.62
CA SER A 402 3.45 13.25 12.88
C SER A 402 2.12 13.85 13.33
N HIS A 403 2.09 15.17 13.50
CA HIS A 403 0.92 15.94 13.88
C HIS A 403 1.09 17.40 13.44
N VAL A 404 0.01 18.16 13.47
CA VAL A 404 0.04 19.55 13.00
C VAL A 404 0.59 20.49 14.07
N PHE A 405 0.06 20.42 15.29
CA PHE A 405 0.57 21.18 16.44
C PHE A 405 0.57 20.31 17.68
N GLY A 406 1.62 20.40 18.48
CA GLY A 406 1.76 19.72 19.76
C GLY A 406 1.26 20.52 20.96
N ASN A 407 0.80 21.76 20.80
CA ASN A 407 0.32 22.64 21.87
C ASN A 407 1.27 22.70 23.10
N ASN A 408 2.55 22.93 22.87
CA ASN A 408 3.60 22.94 23.89
C ASN A 408 3.76 21.60 24.65
N ILE A 409 3.25 20.52 24.12
CA ILE A 409 3.46 19.18 24.65
C ILE A 409 4.70 18.58 24.00
N PRO A 410 5.69 18.11 24.74
CA PRO A 410 6.82 17.42 24.17
C PRO A 410 6.35 16.25 23.31
N GLY A 411 6.97 16.04 22.17
CA GLY A 411 6.64 14.99 21.21
C GLY A 411 6.55 13.62 21.89
N THR A 412 5.44 12.94 21.70
CA THR A 412 5.22 11.62 22.31
C THR A 412 6.00 10.51 21.61
N GLY A 413 6.47 10.79 20.38
CA GLY A 413 6.99 9.79 19.46
C GLY A 413 5.87 9.03 18.78
N SER A 414 6.15 7.83 18.28
CA SER A 414 5.19 7.00 17.56
C SER A 414 4.66 5.87 18.42
N ALA A 415 3.47 5.34 18.05
CA ALA A 415 2.83 4.28 18.81
C ALA A 415 1.90 3.44 17.91
N ILE A 416 1.69 2.19 18.29
CA ILE A 416 0.62 1.34 17.75
C ILE A 416 -0.54 1.35 18.75
N TYR A 417 -1.73 1.62 18.26
CA TYR A 417 -2.95 1.65 19.06
C TYR A 417 -3.88 0.51 18.64
N ASP A 418 -4.13 -0.37 19.55
CA ASP A 418 -5.18 -1.38 19.48
C ASP A 418 -6.45 -0.77 20.09
N TYR A 419 -7.38 -0.35 19.26
CA TYR A 419 -8.60 0.32 19.75
C TYR A 419 -9.62 -0.65 20.36
N ASP A 420 -9.61 -1.93 19.97
CA ASP A 420 -10.49 -2.96 20.55
C ASP A 420 -10.04 -3.31 21.98
N ALA A 421 -8.75 -3.42 22.20
CA ALA A 421 -8.17 -3.63 23.53
C ALA A 421 -7.96 -2.32 24.29
N ASN A 422 -8.08 -1.17 23.65
CA ASN A 422 -7.74 0.15 24.14
C ASN A 422 -6.31 0.21 24.74
N THR A 423 -5.33 -0.29 23.99
CA THR A 423 -3.93 -0.34 24.42
C THR A 423 -3.03 0.42 23.46
N VAL A 424 -2.09 1.19 24.04
CA VAL A 424 -1.09 1.96 23.30
C VAL A 424 0.28 1.34 23.55
N THR A 425 0.96 0.93 22.47
CA THR A 425 2.32 0.41 22.50
C THR A 425 3.26 1.41 21.81
N GLN A 426 4.23 1.92 22.58
CA GLN A 426 5.21 2.86 22.04
C GLN A 426 6.09 2.20 20.99
N VAL A 427 6.38 2.92 19.90
CA VAL A 427 7.27 2.49 18.83
C VAL A 427 8.53 3.35 18.85
N PRO A 428 9.73 2.74 18.98
CA PRO A 428 10.99 3.49 19.10
C PRO A 428 11.55 3.92 17.75
N GLY A 429 12.64 4.69 17.79
CA GLY A 429 13.50 4.97 16.66
C GLY A 429 13.23 6.28 15.93
N LEU A 430 12.07 6.92 16.10
CA LEU A 430 11.77 8.19 15.45
C LEU A 430 12.79 9.26 15.88
N GLN A 431 13.52 9.82 14.90
CA GLN A 431 14.50 10.87 15.13
C GLN A 431 13.80 12.16 15.57
N ARG A 432 14.39 12.90 16.51
CA ARG A 432 13.91 14.20 16.96
C ARG A 432 12.38 14.27 17.11
N LYS A 433 11.82 13.35 17.91
CA LYS A 433 10.36 13.23 18.11
C LYS A 433 9.67 14.54 18.53
N ASP A 434 10.42 15.47 19.15
CA ASP A 434 9.92 16.78 19.59
C ASP A 434 10.05 17.86 18.49
N GLU A 435 10.48 17.49 17.29
CA GLU A 435 10.58 18.35 16.11
C GLU A 435 9.81 17.72 14.93
N ARG A 436 8.58 17.24 15.22
CA ARG A 436 7.69 16.62 14.21
C ARG A 436 6.37 17.37 14.00
N ASP A 437 6.27 18.57 14.56
CA ASP A 437 5.18 19.48 14.18
C ASP A 437 5.21 19.69 12.68
N GLN A 438 4.03 19.56 12.03
CA GLN A 438 3.85 19.78 10.59
C GLN A 438 4.71 18.87 9.68
N SER A 439 5.16 17.72 10.18
CA SER A 439 5.74 16.67 9.34
C SER A 439 4.64 15.94 8.55
N ALA A 440 5.00 15.33 7.43
CA ALA A 440 4.13 14.41 6.72
C ALA A 440 4.44 12.96 7.09
N SER A 441 3.42 12.11 7.00
CA SER A 441 3.61 10.65 7.04
C SER A 441 2.73 9.99 6.00
N VAL A 442 3.28 8.98 5.32
CA VAL A 442 2.58 8.26 4.26
C VAL A 442 2.88 6.77 4.32
N LEU A 443 1.85 5.94 4.14
CA LEU A 443 2.03 4.51 3.91
C LEU A 443 2.56 4.30 2.50
N LEU A 444 3.80 3.81 2.41
CA LEU A 444 4.53 3.69 1.14
C LEU A 444 3.89 2.66 0.19
N PRO A 445 3.98 2.91 -1.12
CA PRO A 445 3.64 1.94 -2.15
C PRO A 445 4.56 0.70 -2.14
N PRO A 446 3.99 -0.51 -2.30
CA PRO A 446 2.58 -0.80 -2.15
C PRO A 446 2.19 -0.90 -0.67
N ALA A 447 0.90 -0.64 -0.36
CA ALA A 447 0.39 -0.73 1.01
C ALA A 447 0.61 -2.12 1.63
N GLN A 448 0.69 -3.17 0.80
CA GLN A 448 1.01 -4.54 1.19
C GLN A 448 2.34 -4.65 1.94
N ASP A 449 3.29 -3.76 1.70
CA ASP A 449 4.59 -3.76 2.38
C ASP A 449 4.54 -3.21 3.79
N GLN A 450 3.48 -2.48 4.14
CA GLN A 450 3.27 -1.91 5.48
C GLN A 450 4.46 -1.04 5.95
N LYS A 451 5.11 -0.35 5.03
CA LYS A 451 6.18 0.60 5.35
C LYS A 451 5.62 2.02 5.43
N VAL A 452 6.05 2.78 6.40
CA VAL A 452 5.65 4.19 6.56
C VAL A 452 6.88 5.07 6.49
N LEU A 453 6.80 6.12 5.67
CA LEU A 453 7.78 7.19 5.59
C LEU A 453 7.25 8.41 6.36
N THR A 454 8.06 8.96 7.25
CA THR A 454 7.81 10.24 7.94
C THR A 454 8.84 11.26 7.48
N ILE A 455 8.39 12.46 7.09
CA ILE A 455 9.20 13.46 6.37
C ILE A 455 9.18 14.78 7.12
N GLY A 456 10.36 15.36 7.37
CA GLY A 456 10.54 16.71 7.84
C GLY A 456 9.93 16.99 9.22
N GLY A 457 9.41 18.17 9.37
CA GLY A 457 8.84 18.71 10.60
C GLY A 457 9.75 19.72 11.29
N GLY A 458 9.23 20.33 12.33
CA GLY A 458 9.92 21.30 13.16
C GLY A 458 9.35 21.35 14.56
N ASN A 459 9.64 22.43 15.23
CA ASN A 459 9.01 22.78 16.51
C ASN A 459 8.47 24.21 16.41
N ILE A 460 7.16 24.33 16.38
CA ILE A 460 6.49 25.63 16.14
C ILE A 460 6.64 26.61 17.29
N ASP A 461 6.91 26.12 18.50
CA ASP A 461 7.01 26.97 19.69
C ASP A 461 8.37 27.67 19.78
N SER A 462 9.46 26.90 19.63
CA SER A 462 10.81 27.42 19.58
C SER A 462 11.21 27.95 18.21
N ASN A 463 10.51 27.51 17.17
CA ASN A 463 10.61 27.93 15.79
C ASN A 463 12.04 27.95 15.21
N PRO A 464 12.86 26.90 15.42
CA PRO A 464 14.14 26.78 14.73
C PRO A 464 13.89 26.43 13.26
N ASP A 465 14.94 26.45 12.45
CA ASP A 465 14.90 25.93 11.09
C ASP A 465 14.29 24.52 11.09
N ALA A 466 13.32 24.28 10.23
CA ALA A 466 12.73 22.98 10.01
C ALA A 466 13.79 21.96 9.61
N ASN A 467 13.57 20.70 9.96
CA ASN A 467 14.53 19.66 9.69
C ASN A 467 14.33 19.01 8.31
N ARG A 468 15.39 18.35 7.80
CA ARG A 468 15.40 17.58 6.56
C ARG A 468 15.34 16.07 6.81
N LEU A 469 15.04 15.67 8.04
CA LEU A 469 15.07 14.28 8.44
C LEU A 469 13.91 13.51 7.81
N THR A 470 14.18 12.29 7.44
CA THR A 470 13.17 11.29 7.12
C THR A 470 13.41 10.03 7.92
N ASP A 471 12.36 9.33 8.21
CA ASP A 471 12.39 8.07 8.95
C ASP A 471 11.47 7.07 8.26
N VAL A 472 11.94 5.83 8.14
CA VAL A 472 11.18 4.72 7.54
C VAL A 472 10.97 3.64 8.59
N ILE A 473 9.77 3.11 8.67
CA ILE A 473 9.43 1.98 9.54
C ILE A 473 8.78 0.86 8.73
N ASP A 474 9.13 -0.38 9.03
CA ASP A 474 8.47 -1.59 8.55
C ASP A 474 7.57 -2.16 9.67
N LEU A 475 6.26 -1.99 9.50
CA LEU A 475 5.26 -2.42 10.47
C LEU A 475 5.00 -3.93 10.46
N LYS A 476 5.56 -4.68 9.52
CA LYS A 476 5.52 -6.15 9.50
C LYS A 476 6.50 -6.80 10.49
N GLN A 477 7.48 -6.03 10.95
CA GLN A 477 8.44 -6.56 11.91
C GLN A 477 7.76 -6.86 13.25
N PRO A 478 8.15 -7.94 13.94
CA PRO A 478 7.56 -8.29 15.24
C PRO A 478 7.71 -7.20 16.32
N ASN A 479 8.78 -6.41 16.24
CA ASN A 479 9.07 -5.26 17.09
C ASN A 479 9.45 -4.08 16.17
N PRO A 480 8.48 -3.42 15.56
CA PRO A 480 8.75 -2.37 14.60
C PRO A 480 9.48 -1.19 15.26
N SER A 481 10.46 -0.65 14.56
CA SER A 481 11.22 0.52 14.96
C SER A 481 11.55 1.36 13.74
N TYR A 482 11.49 2.65 13.87
CA TYR A 482 11.97 3.55 12.84
C TYR A 482 13.48 3.40 12.61
N ALA A 483 13.87 3.52 11.36
CA ALA A 483 15.25 3.70 10.92
C ALA A 483 15.38 5.03 10.16
N ALA A 484 16.53 5.68 10.27
CA ALA A 484 16.81 6.90 9.51
C ALA A 484 16.72 6.62 8.01
N GLY A 485 15.94 7.43 7.31
CA GLY A 485 15.88 7.48 5.85
C GLY A 485 16.89 8.47 5.26
N PRO A 486 16.94 8.60 3.93
CA PRO A 486 17.74 9.61 3.27
C PRO A 486 17.20 11.01 3.61
N PRO A 487 18.04 12.01 3.91
CA PRO A 487 17.55 13.35 4.18
C PRO A 487 16.92 13.94 2.92
N LEU A 488 15.95 14.85 3.09
CA LEU A 488 15.42 15.64 1.97
C LEU A 488 16.58 16.27 1.17
N PRO A 489 16.49 16.33 -0.15
CA PRO A 489 17.51 16.98 -0.99
C PRO A 489 17.79 18.41 -0.57
N GLN A 490 18.91 18.92 -0.95
CA GLN A 490 19.34 20.30 -0.72
C GLN A 490 20.21 20.75 -1.90
N GLY A 491 19.91 21.92 -2.42
CA GLY A 491 20.61 22.44 -3.56
C GLY A 491 20.15 23.84 -3.92
N THR A 492 20.40 24.22 -5.14
CA THR A 492 19.84 25.45 -5.71
C THR A 492 18.59 25.10 -6.47
N VAL A 493 17.47 25.73 -6.10
CA VAL A 493 16.17 25.57 -6.76
C VAL A 493 15.95 26.80 -7.65
N ASP A 494 15.82 26.60 -8.95
CA ASP A 494 15.44 27.65 -9.90
C ASP A 494 13.93 27.84 -9.88
N LEU A 495 13.50 29.04 -9.53
CA LEU A 495 12.08 29.40 -9.47
C LEU A 495 11.56 30.03 -10.78
N GLY A 496 12.37 29.97 -11.84
CA GLY A 496 12.03 30.53 -13.15
C GLY A 496 12.35 32.01 -13.32
N ALA A 497 11.99 32.54 -14.50
CA ALA A 497 12.40 33.87 -14.92
C ALA A 497 11.90 34.98 -13.97
N GLY A 498 12.82 35.76 -13.46
CA GLY A 498 12.53 36.92 -12.61
C GLY A 498 12.43 36.64 -11.11
N LYS A 499 12.52 35.39 -10.67
CA LYS A 499 12.60 35.03 -9.25
C LYS A 499 14.07 34.78 -8.84
N VAL A 500 14.37 35.00 -7.56
CA VAL A 500 15.68 34.69 -7.00
C VAL A 500 15.75 33.20 -6.72
N PRO A 501 16.78 32.46 -7.20
CA PRO A 501 16.92 31.06 -6.88
C PRO A 501 17.03 30.82 -5.37
N GLN A 502 16.33 29.78 -4.88
CA GLN A 502 16.42 29.38 -3.48
C GLN A 502 17.65 28.51 -3.24
N THR A 503 18.44 28.85 -2.24
CA THR A 503 19.63 28.09 -1.82
C THR A 503 19.70 28.02 -0.29
N GLY A 504 20.41 27.02 0.24
CA GLY A 504 20.62 26.88 1.66
C GLY A 504 19.85 25.74 2.31
N ASN A 505 19.45 25.90 3.57
CA ASN A 505 18.68 24.89 4.27
C ASN A 505 17.27 24.80 3.67
N GLN A 506 16.87 23.60 3.30
CA GLN A 506 15.57 23.28 2.71
C GLN A 506 14.84 22.24 3.58
N GLY A 507 14.95 22.35 4.88
CA GLY A 507 14.13 21.64 5.85
C GLY A 507 12.68 22.11 5.74
N LYS A 508 11.70 21.24 6.07
CA LYS A 508 10.30 21.50 5.79
C LYS A 508 9.39 21.18 6.96
N MET A 509 8.61 22.15 7.38
CA MET A 509 7.29 21.99 7.99
C MET A 509 6.24 22.13 6.89
N TYR A 510 5.03 21.66 7.09
CA TYR A 510 3.90 21.75 6.13
C TYR A 510 4.13 21.01 4.81
N VAL A 511 4.97 20.01 4.82
CA VAL A 511 5.30 19.21 3.63
C VAL A 511 4.15 18.29 3.25
N SER A 512 3.83 18.24 1.97
CA SER A 512 2.87 17.27 1.41
C SER A 512 3.60 16.06 0.87
N ALA A 513 3.01 14.88 1.05
CA ALA A 513 3.48 13.61 0.48
C ALA A 513 2.33 12.97 -0.30
N VAL A 514 2.49 12.81 -1.62
CA VAL A 514 1.44 12.37 -2.55
C VAL A 514 1.85 11.08 -3.22
N LEU A 515 1.03 10.03 -3.09
CA LEU A 515 1.23 8.75 -3.78
C LEU A 515 0.98 8.91 -5.27
N LEU A 516 1.89 8.41 -6.10
CA LEU A 516 1.81 8.49 -7.56
C LEU A 516 1.57 7.10 -8.18
N PRO A 517 0.94 7.02 -9.36
CA PRO A 517 0.65 5.74 -10.03
C PRO A 517 1.88 4.92 -10.42
N ASP A 518 3.06 5.54 -10.56
CA ASP A 518 4.30 4.80 -10.82
C ASP A 518 4.92 4.15 -9.57
N GLY A 519 4.26 4.29 -8.42
CA GLY A 519 4.71 3.75 -7.13
C GLY A 519 5.68 4.64 -6.38
N LYS A 520 5.92 5.87 -6.83
CA LYS A 520 6.74 6.88 -6.13
C LYS A 520 5.87 7.78 -5.27
N VAL A 521 6.52 8.58 -4.42
CA VAL A 521 5.88 9.59 -3.58
C VAL A 521 6.42 10.96 -3.97
N LEU A 522 5.54 11.86 -4.41
CA LEU A 522 5.92 13.27 -4.59
C LEU A 522 5.93 13.95 -3.22
N GLU A 523 7.06 14.49 -2.86
CA GLU A 523 7.24 15.38 -1.74
C GLU A 523 7.30 16.81 -2.27
N THR A 524 6.44 17.72 -1.75
CA THR A 524 6.34 19.10 -2.26
C THR A 524 5.81 20.06 -1.19
N GLY A 525 6.05 21.34 -1.41
CA GLY A 525 5.68 22.41 -0.50
C GLY A 525 6.51 22.42 0.77
N GLY A 526 6.07 23.19 1.74
CA GLY A 526 6.69 23.35 3.03
C GLY A 526 7.23 24.75 3.30
N ALA A 527 7.68 24.93 4.54
CA ALA A 527 8.33 26.16 5.00
C ALA A 527 9.42 25.84 6.02
N LEU A 528 10.43 26.71 6.06
CA LEU A 528 11.55 26.57 6.99
C LEU A 528 11.14 26.94 8.43
N HIS A 529 10.23 27.87 8.57
CA HIS A 529 9.71 28.35 9.85
C HIS A 529 8.18 28.34 9.90
N ASN A 530 7.64 28.42 11.10
CA ASN A 530 6.18 28.47 11.30
C ASN A 530 5.57 29.64 10.52
N ARG A 531 4.86 29.31 9.44
CA ARG A 531 4.16 30.24 8.53
C ARG A 531 5.07 31.30 7.87
N ALA A 532 6.34 30.96 7.66
CA ALA A 532 7.34 31.86 7.08
C ALA A 532 8.42 31.07 6.34
N ASP A 533 9.12 31.77 5.46
CA ASP A 533 10.25 31.22 4.70
C ASP A 533 9.87 29.94 3.90
N PRO A 534 9.02 30.09 2.87
CA PRO A 534 8.55 28.97 2.07
C PRO A 534 9.68 28.23 1.38
N VAL A 535 9.58 26.90 1.29
CA VAL A 535 10.50 26.01 0.58
C VAL A 535 9.83 25.49 -0.67
N TYR A 536 10.43 25.78 -1.82
CA TYR A 536 9.85 25.50 -3.15
C TYR A 536 10.33 24.18 -3.75
N GLU A 537 11.44 23.64 -3.26
CA GLU A 537 11.98 22.37 -3.73
C GLU A 537 10.92 21.29 -3.67
N SER A 538 10.90 20.41 -4.67
CA SER A 538 10.09 19.19 -4.71
C SER A 538 10.96 18.03 -5.11
N SER A 539 10.62 16.83 -4.64
CA SER A 539 11.36 15.63 -4.99
C SER A 539 10.45 14.39 -5.06
N LEU A 540 10.91 13.41 -5.82
CA LEU A 540 10.27 12.08 -5.89
C LEU A 540 11.04 11.12 -4.99
N TYR A 541 10.37 10.58 -3.99
CA TYR A 541 10.89 9.47 -3.20
C TYR A 541 10.56 8.14 -3.88
N ASP A 542 11.58 7.33 -4.09
CA ASP A 542 11.44 5.98 -4.62
C ASP A 542 11.58 4.96 -3.48
N PRO A 543 10.50 4.25 -3.11
CA PRO A 543 10.55 3.25 -2.04
C PRO A 543 11.45 2.05 -2.33
N ALA A 544 11.67 1.73 -3.62
CA ALA A 544 12.49 0.58 -4.01
C ALA A 544 13.98 0.84 -3.79
N THR A 545 14.44 2.07 -4.03
CA THR A 545 15.84 2.46 -3.85
C THR A 545 16.10 3.20 -2.54
N ASN A 546 15.02 3.63 -1.86
CA ASN A 546 15.09 4.49 -0.66
C ASN A 546 15.89 5.78 -0.94
N THR A 547 15.56 6.49 -2.02
CA THR A 547 16.23 7.72 -2.44
C THR A 547 15.23 8.82 -2.80
N PHE A 548 15.67 10.07 -2.72
CA PHE A 548 14.96 11.22 -3.27
C PHE A 548 15.65 11.72 -4.53
N ASP A 549 14.89 11.92 -5.58
CA ASP A 549 15.31 12.57 -6.81
C ASP A 549 14.64 13.95 -6.90
N PRO A 550 15.42 15.07 -6.90
CA PRO A 550 14.84 16.40 -7.10
C PRO A 550 14.08 16.50 -8.42
N VAL A 551 12.96 17.22 -8.40
CA VAL A 551 12.13 17.47 -9.58
C VAL A 551 11.80 18.96 -9.70
N ALA A 552 10.98 19.34 -10.69
CA ALA A 552 10.59 20.74 -10.87
C ALA A 552 9.93 21.29 -9.59
N ALA A 553 10.35 22.48 -9.20
CA ALA A 553 9.81 23.16 -8.03
C ALA A 553 8.46 23.84 -8.34
N ASP A 554 7.52 23.77 -7.40
CA ASP A 554 6.27 24.57 -7.49
C ASP A 554 6.64 26.05 -7.45
N PRO A 555 6.24 26.86 -8.44
CA PRO A 555 6.53 28.30 -8.44
C PRO A 555 5.75 29.09 -7.39
N GLU A 556 4.77 28.45 -6.73
CA GLU A 556 3.92 29.04 -5.71
C GLU A 556 4.27 28.56 -4.30
N GLU A 557 4.11 29.42 -3.32
CA GLU A 557 4.32 29.11 -1.92
C GLU A 557 3.26 28.10 -1.44
N ARG A 558 3.69 27.03 -0.72
CA ARG A 558 2.82 25.98 -0.21
C ARG A 558 3.21 25.63 1.25
N GLY A 559 2.98 26.57 2.14
CA GLY A 559 3.23 26.39 3.57
C GLY A 559 1.96 26.00 4.35
N TYR A 560 1.65 26.75 5.40
CA TYR A 560 0.53 26.47 6.30
C TYR A 560 -0.83 26.53 5.58
N HIS A 561 -1.72 25.58 5.85
CA HIS A 561 -3.02 25.43 5.18
C HIS A 561 -2.93 25.08 3.69
N SER A 562 -1.82 24.57 3.22
CA SER A 562 -1.71 24.06 1.86
C SER A 562 -2.14 22.59 1.76
N SER A 563 -2.44 22.16 0.55
CA SER A 563 -2.76 20.78 0.18
C SER A 563 -2.14 20.44 -1.16
N ALA A 564 -1.60 19.23 -1.31
CA ALA A 564 -1.27 18.64 -2.61
C ALA A 564 -1.86 17.24 -2.70
N PHE A 565 -2.40 16.87 -3.86
CA PHE A 565 -3.11 15.60 -4.04
C PHE A 565 -3.19 15.14 -5.49
N LEU A 566 -3.25 13.82 -5.68
CA LEU A 566 -3.35 13.18 -6.98
C LEU A 566 -4.74 13.38 -7.61
N LEU A 567 -4.77 13.78 -8.88
CA LEU A 567 -5.96 13.84 -9.71
C LEU A 567 -6.16 12.53 -10.50
N PRO A 568 -7.40 12.24 -10.96
CA PRO A 568 -7.66 11.01 -11.72
C PRO A 568 -6.89 10.89 -13.03
N ASP A 569 -6.40 12.00 -13.57
CA ASP A 569 -5.58 12.01 -14.78
C ASP A 569 -4.09 11.75 -14.53
N GLY A 570 -3.70 11.52 -13.27
CA GLY A 570 -2.33 11.23 -12.85
C GLY A 570 -1.47 12.48 -12.61
N ARG A 571 -2.01 13.69 -12.73
CA ARG A 571 -1.34 14.93 -12.32
C ARG A 571 -1.57 15.19 -10.83
N VAL A 572 -0.78 16.07 -10.25
CA VAL A 572 -0.95 16.51 -8.85
C VAL A 572 -1.37 17.97 -8.82
N MET A 573 -2.43 18.26 -8.07
CA MET A 573 -2.91 19.63 -7.81
C MET A 573 -2.39 20.10 -6.47
N ALA A 574 -1.88 21.33 -6.41
CA ALA A 574 -1.51 22.02 -5.17
C ALA A 574 -2.25 23.34 -5.02
N THR A 575 -2.68 23.65 -3.81
CA THR A 575 -3.45 24.87 -3.48
C THR A 575 -3.17 25.31 -2.06
N GLY A 576 -3.44 26.59 -1.78
CA GLY A 576 -3.26 27.18 -0.46
C GLY A 576 -1.89 27.79 -0.30
N ASP A 577 -1.76 28.42 0.72
CA ASP A 577 -0.82 28.88 1.72
C ASP A 577 -1.46 30.03 2.50
N ASN A 578 -1.23 30.03 3.81
CA ASN A 578 -1.68 31.05 4.74
C ASN A 578 -0.51 31.52 5.61
N PRO A 579 0.36 32.40 5.08
CA PRO A 579 1.53 32.91 5.81
C PRO A 579 1.16 33.69 7.07
N GLY A 580 2.17 33.95 7.92
CA GLY A 580 2.00 34.61 9.22
C GLY A 580 1.44 36.03 9.17
N ASN A 581 1.52 36.68 8.02
CA ASN A 581 0.94 38.00 7.81
C ASN A 581 -0.60 38.00 7.61
N GLY A 582 -1.24 36.81 7.63
CA GLY A 582 -2.67 36.64 7.47
C GLY A 582 -3.17 36.67 6.02
N SER A 583 -2.31 36.81 5.03
CA SER A 583 -2.66 36.66 3.61
C SER A 583 -3.07 35.23 3.28
N TRP A 584 -3.56 35.01 2.08
CA TRP A 584 -3.89 33.71 1.53
C TRP A 584 -3.42 33.63 0.09
N ASN A 585 -2.70 32.55 -0.27
CA ASN A 585 -2.39 32.26 -1.65
C ASN A 585 -3.57 31.54 -2.32
N HIS A 586 -4.20 32.21 -3.27
CA HIS A 586 -5.31 31.69 -4.04
C HIS A 586 -4.89 31.05 -5.37
N ASP A 587 -3.60 31.07 -5.69
CA ASP A 587 -3.07 30.45 -6.89
C ASP A 587 -3.05 28.93 -6.74
N VAL A 588 -3.42 28.26 -7.81
CA VAL A 588 -3.46 26.79 -7.89
C VAL A 588 -2.44 26.36 -8.90
N SER A 589 -1.61 25.42 -8.56
CA SER A 589 -0.62 24.81 -9.44
C SER A 589 -0.92 23.35 -9.71
N ILE A 590 -0.57 22.90 -10.90
CA ILE A 590 -0.71 21.49 -11.34
C ILE A 590 0.66 20.98 -11.74
N TYR A 591 1.11 19.93 -11.07
CA TYR A 591 2.31 19.20 -11.44
C TYR A 591 1.99 18.12 -12.45
N THR A 592 2.69 18.14 -13.57
CA THR A 592 2.73 17.08 -14.57
C THR A 592 3.98 16.24 -14.34
N PRO A 593 3.84 15.05 -13.72
CA PRO A 593 5.01 14.19 -13.46
C PRO A 593 5.68 13.68 -14.73
N PRO A 594 6.97 13.32 -14.67
CA PRO A 594 7.74 12.82 -15.82
C PRO A 594 7.08 11.65 -16.55
N TYR A 595 6.39 10.75 -15.83
CA TYR A 595 5.73 9.62 -16.46
C TYR A 595 4.63 10.01 -17.47
N LEU A 596 3.99 11.16 -17.32
CA LEU A 596 2.98 11.65 -18.29
C LEU A 596 3.58 12.20 -19.57
N LEU A 597 4.89 12.38 -19.60
CA LEU A 597 5.63 12.90 -20.76
C LEU A 597 6.37 11.81 -21.54
N LYS A 598 6.28 10.54 -21.11
CA LYS A 598 6.97 9.39 -21.71
C LYS A 598 6.20 8.72 -22.87
N GLY A 599 5.36 9.45 -23.56
CA GLY A 599 4.63 8.95 -24.73
C GLY A 599 3.15 8.68 -24.48
N GLU A 600 2.56 7.86 -25.35
CA GLU A 600 1.13 7.57 -25.27
C GLU A 600 0.78 6.70 -24.06
N ARG A 601 -0.28 7.09 -23.37
CA ARG A 601 -0.78 6.40 -22.20
C ARG A 601 -1.59 5.16 -22.57
N PRO A 602 -1.49 4.07 -21.79
CA PRO A 602 -2.45 2.97 -21.91
C PRO A 602 -3.86 3.46 -21.56
N THR A 603 -4.85 2.85 -22.19
CA THR A 603 -6.27 3.16 -21.94
C THR A 603 -6.97 1.93 -21.39
N ILE A 604 -7.60 2.06 -20.22
CA ILE A 604 -8.57 1.06 -19.75
C ILE A 604 -9.85 1.27 -20.55
N THR A 605 -10.08 0.41 -21.55
CA THR A 605 -11.21 0.54 -22.49
C THR A 605 -12.51 0.00 -21.89
N SER A 606 -12.42 -0.96 -20.97
CA SER A 606 -13.57 -1.51 -20.27
C SER A 606 -13.21 -1.97 -18.86
N VAL A 607 -14.12 -1.71 -17.93
CA VAL A 607 -14.20 -2.36 -16.62
C VAL A 607 -15.56 -3.05 -16.60
N ILE A 608 -15.60 -4.37 -16.48
CA ILE A 608 -16.85 -5.14 -16.64
C ILE A 608 -17.85 -4.77 -15.55
N ASP A 609 -17.38 -4.67 -14.32
CA ASP A 609 -18.15 -4.25 -13.15
C ASP A 609 -17.33 -3.24 -12.36
N THR A 610 -17.94 -2.16 -11.93
CA THR A 610 -17.31 -1.16 -11.08
C THR A 610 -17.52 -1.42 -9.59
N GLU A 611 -18.41 -2.36 -9.23
CA GLU A 611 -18.68 -2.79 -7.86
C GLU A 611 -17.86 -4.04 -7.55
N TRP A 612 -16.75 -3.87 -6.85
CA TRP A 612 -15.77 -4.92 -6.60
C TRP A 612 -15.92 -5.53 -5.22
N THR A 613 -15.68 -6.84 -5.14
CA THR A 613 -15.73 -7.61 -3.89
C THR A 613 -14.32 -8.05 -3.49
N TYR A 614 -14.05 -8.06 -2.19
CA TYR A 614 -12.77 -8.51 -1.64
C TYR A 614 -12.49 -9.98 -1.97
N GLY A 615 -11.27 -10.26 -2.41
CA GLY A 615 -10.81 -11.61 -2.75
C GLY A 615 -11.26 -12.13 -4.10
N ASP A 616 -12.01 -11.34 -4.87
CA ASP A 616 -12.43 -11.70 -6.21
C ASP A 616 -11.38 -11.33 -7.26
N THR A 617 -11.50 -11.94 -8.43
CA THR A 617 -10.75 -11.55 -9.62
C THR A 617 -11.63 -10.70 -10.51
N GLN A 618 -11.17 -9.50 -10.85
CA GLN A 618 -11.87 -8.54 -11.69
C GLN A 618 -11.21 -8.43 -13.05
N ARG A 619 -12.01 -8.43 -14.11
CA ARG A 619 -11.49 -8.32 -15.48
C ARG A 619 -11.65 -6.93 -16.02
N ILE A 620 -10.55 -6.39 -16.57
CA ILE A 620 -10.53 -5.17 -17.37
C ILE A 620 -10.06 -5.48 -18.79
N THR A 621 -10.32 -4.55 -19.70
CA THR A 621 -9.73 -4.58 -21.04
C THR A 621 -8.93 -3.31 -21.25
N VAL A 622 -7.75 -3.46 -21.86
CA VAL A 622 -6.83 -2.36 -22.16
C VAL A 622 -6.55 -2.28 -23.65
N ASP A 623 -6.16 -1.12 -24.16
CA ASP A 623 -5.83 -0.93 -25.58
C ASP A 623 -4.43 -1.44 -25.96
N ARG A 624 -3.55 -1.60 -24.97
CA ARG A 624 -2.15 -2.05 -25.11
C ARG A 624 -1.67 -2.80 -23.88
N PRO A 625 -0.57 -3.56 -23.96
CA PRO A 625 -0.03 -4.28 -22.80
C PRO A 625 0.28 -3.36 -21.62
N ILE A 626 -0.04 -3.82 -20.44
CA ILE A 626 0.30 -3.18 -19.17
C ILE A 626 1.19 -4.11 -18.35
N ALA A 627 2.00 -3.53 -17.46
CA ALA A 627 2.90 -4.25 -16.58
C ALA A 627 2.38 -4.31 -15.14
N LYS A 628 1.60 -3.30 -14.73
CA LYS A 628 1.06 -3.16 -13.36
C LYS A 628 -0.37 -2.62 -13.40
N ALA A 629 -1.08 -2.88 -12.32
CA ALA A 629 -2.34 -2.20 -12.04
C ALA A 629 -2.45 -2.00 -10.52
N GLU A 630 -3.01 -0.87 -10.12
CA GLU A 630 -3.15 -0.50 -8.73
C GLU A 630 -4.44 0.26 -8.45
N LEU A 631 -4.87 0.17 -7.20
CA LEU A 631 -5.92 1.00 -6.63
C LEU A 631 -5.28 2.11 -5.79
N ILE A 632 -5.56 3.35 -6.13
CA ILE A 632 -5.16 4.50 -5.30
C ILE A 632 -6.42 5.12 -4.70
N ARG A 633 -6.45 5.22 -3.36
CA ARG A 633 -7.56 5.87 -2.67
C ARG A 633 -7.55 7.36 -3.01
N PRO A 634 -8.68 7.96 -3.41
CA PRO A 634 -8.76 9.39 -3.65
C PRO A 634 -8.45 10.17 -2.37
N ALA A 635 -7.72 11.26 -2.51
CA ALA A 635 -7.18 12.01 -1.39
C ALA A 635 -8.26 12.76 -0.60
N ALA A 636 -8.05 12.86 0.72
CA ALA A 636 -8.80 13.68 1.65
C ALA A 636 -7.82 14.45 2.56
N VAL A 637 -7.21 15.50 2.00
CA VAL A 637 -6.06 16.21 2.57
C VAL A 637 -6.51 17.37 3.45
N THR A 638 -5.88 17.53 4.59
CA THR A 638 -5.91 18.75 5.39
C THR A 638 -4.53 19.07 5.94
N HIS A 639 -4.11 20.33 5.93
CA HIS A 639 -2.83 20.75 6.49
C HIS A 639 -1.66 19.89 5.99
N SER A 640 -1.63 19.63 4.69
CA SER A 640 -0.64 18.80 4.00
C SER A 640 -0.63 17.30 4.44
N SER A 641 -1.60 16.85 5.23
CA SER A 641 -1.67 15.49 5.77
C SER A 641 -2.90 14.73 5.27
N ASP A 642 -2.70 13.48 4.90
CA ASP A 642 -3.76 12.52 4.61
C ASP A 642 -3.33 11.10 5.04
N PRO A 643 -3.67 10.67 6.25
CA PRO A 643 -3.29 9.36 6.77
C PRO A 643 -4.05 8.19 6.13
N ASN A 644 -5.09 8.48 5.33
CA ASN A 644 -5.91 7.47 4.66
C ASN A 644 -5.43 7.15 3.24
N GLN A 645 -4.38 7.80 2.74
CA GLN A 645 -3.79 7.47 1.43
C GLN A 645 -3.44 5.99 1.36
N ARG A 646 -3.80 5.35 0.24
CA ARG A 646 -3.50 3.94 -0.05
C ARG A 646 -3.12 3.77 -1.50
N PHE A 647 -2.04 3.05 -1.72
CA PHE A 647 -1.66 2.48 -3.01
C PHE A 647 -1.67 0.97 -2.85
N VAL A 648 -2.64 0.31 -3.44
CA VAL A 648 -2.83 -1.14 -3.32
C VAL A 648 -2.48 -1.78 -4.64
N ASP A 649 -1.42 -2.56 -4.67
CA ASP A 649 -1.00 -3.33 -5.84
C ASP A 649 -2.00 -4.44 -6.14
N LEU A 650 -2.31 -4.65 -7.41
CA LEU A 650 -3.22 -5.68 -7.91
C LEU A 650 -2.42 -6.71 -8.71
N PRO A 651 -2.12 -7.88 -8.14
CA PRO A 651 -1.54 -8.96 -8.91
C PRO A 651 -2.39 -9.25 -10.15
N LEU A 652 -1.76 -9.33 -11.31
CA LEU A 652 -2.47 -9.43 -12.59
C LEU A 652 -2.02 -10.62 -13.42
N SER A 653 -2.91 -11.06 -14.31
CA SER A 653 -2.58 -11.98 -15.40
C SER A 653 -3.15 -11.44 -16.71
N VAL A 654 -2.36 -11.54 -17.79
CA VAL A 654 -2.67 -10.92 -19.09
C VAL A 654 -3.03 -12.01 -20.10
N ASP A 655 -4.16 -11.81 -20.79
CA ASP A 655 -4.58 -12.60 -21.94
C ASP A 655 -4.95 -11.64 -23.09
N GLY A 656 -3.97 -11.34 -23.93
CA GLY A 656 -4.11 -10.32 -24.98
C GLY A 656 -4.38 -8.94 -24.38
N ASN A 657 -5.53 -8.35 -24.72
CA ASN A 657 -5.97 -7.07 -24.16
C ASN A 657 -6.82 -7.23 -22.88
N ASN A 658 -7.14 -8.46 -22.48
CA ASN A 658 -7.86 -8.73 -21.24
C ASN A 658 -6.86 -8.92 -20.10
N VAL A 659 -7.16 -8.30 -18.98
CA VAL A 659 -6.33 -8.39 -17.77
C VAL A 659 -7.21 -8.77 -16.60
N ASP A 660 -6.86 -9.85 -15.95
CA ASP A 660 -7.49 -10.28 -14.71
C ASP A 660 -6.70 -9.73 -13.53
N LEU A 661 -7.38 -9.03 -12.65
CA LEU A 661 -6.83 -8.33 -11.49
C LEU A 661 -7.30 -9.02 -10.22
N ASN A 662 -6.37 -9.42 -9.34
CA ASN A 662 -6.71 -10.06 -8.08
C ASN A 662 -6.87 -9.01 -6.97
N VAL A 663 -8.11 -8.84 -6.52
CA VAL A 663 -8.44 -7.90 -5.44
C VAL A 663 -8.01 -8.50 -4.09
N THR A 664 -7.40 -7.68 -3.25
CA THR A 664 -7.04 -8.13 -1.89
C THR A 664 -8.25 -8.64 -1.12
N SER A 665 -8.06 -9.68 -0.31
CA SER A 665 -9.11 -10.16 0.62
C SER A 665 -9.11 -9.42 1.97
N ASN A 666 -8.15 -8.49 2.19
CA ASN A 666 -7.98 -7.80 3.46
C ASN A 666 -8.54 -6.38 3.41
N PRO A 667 -9.69 -6.10 4.06
CA PRO A 667 -10.28 -4.76 4.05
C PRO A 667 -9.49 -3.73 4.88
N ASN A 668 -8.62 -4.15 5.77
CA ASN A 668 -7.74 -3.20 6.47
C ASN A 668 -6.59 -2.74 5.56
N LEU A 669 -6.21 -3.55 4.57
CA LEU A 669 -5.20 -3.17 3.58
C LEU A 669 -5.78 -2.16 2.58
N ALA A 670 -7.01 -2.41 2.14
CA ALA A 670 -7.75 -1.54 1.23
C ALA A 670 -9.13 -1.24 1.86
N PRO A 671 -9.27 -0.24 2.74
CA PRO A 671 -10.55 0.10 3.34
C PRO A 671 -11.65 0.32 2.29
N PRO A 672 -12.91 -0.05 2.60
CA PRO A 672 -13.99 0.07 1.64
C PRO A 672 -14.18 1.50 1.14
N GLY A 673 -14.70 1.61 -0.07
CA GLY A 673 -14.95 2.89 -0.72
C GLY A 673 -14.50 2.94 -2.17
N TRP A 674 -14.51 4.13 -2.72
CA TRP A 674 -14.12 4.38 -4.10
C TRP A 674 -12.60 4.48 -4.24
N TYR A 675 -12.11 3.92 -5.35
CA TYR A 675 -10.69 3.95 -5.72
C TYR A 675 -10.51 4.39 -7.16
N MET A 676 -9.39 5.02 -7.41
CA MET A 676 -8.84 5.29 -8.73
C MET A 676 -8.04 4.06 -9.17
N LEU A 677 -8.55 3.30 -10.15
CA LEU A 677 -7.84 2.20 -10.78
C LEU A 677 -6.94 2.75 -11.88
N PHE A 678 -5.65 2.56 -11.76
CA PHE A 678 -4.67 2.83 -12.80
C PHE A 678 -4.15 1.54 -13.40
N ALA A 679 -3.85 1.57 -14.68
CA ALA A 679 -3.11 0.56 -15.42
C ALA A 679 -1.82 1.19 -15.92
N VAL A 680 -0.68 0.58 -15.65
CA VAL A 680 0.64 1.16 -15.93
C VAL A 680 1.38 0.27 -16.92
N ASP A 681 1.91 0.85 -17.97
CA ASP A 681 2.70 0.12 -18.96
C ASP A 681 4.13 -0.19 -18.47
N ALA A 682 4.90 -0.90 -19.28
CA ALA A 682 6.28 -1.27 -18.95
C ALA A 682 7.23 -0.07 -18.85
N ASN A 683 6.86 1.10 -19.37
CA ASN A 683 7.63 2.35 -19.27
C ASN A 683 7.27 3.16 -18.00
N GLY A 684 6.33 2.66 -17.18
CA GLY A 684 5.81 3.36 -16.03
C GLY A 684 4.81 4.47 -16.39
N VAL A 685 4.21 4.44 -17.58
CA VAL A 685 3.19 5.41 -18.00
C VAL A 685 1.81 4.92 -17.53
N PRO A 686 1.10 5.66 -16.67
CA PRO A 686 -0.20 5.26 -16.18
C PRO A 686 -1.33 5.65 -17.15
N SER A 687 -2.41 4.88 -17.13
CA SER A 687 -3.69 5.27 -17.74
C SER A 687 -4.29 6.50 -17.05
N VAL A 688 -5.32 7.08 -17.61
CA VAL A 688 -6.28 7.84 -16.81
C VAL A 688 -7.04 6.86 -15.93
N ALA A 689 -7.28 7.23 -14.68
CA ALA A 689 -7.95 6.36 -13.73
C ALA A 689 -9.38 6.00 -14.16
N LYS A 690 -9.79 4.76 -13.84
CA LYS A 690 -11.20 4.37 -13.79
C LYS A 690 -11.63 4.30 -12.35
N TRP A 691 -12.83 4.76 -12.08
CA TRP A 691 -13.41 4.64 -10.75
C TRP A 691 -13.97 3.25 -10.54
N VAL A 692 -13.58 2.61 -9.44
CA VAL A 692 -14.10 1.34 -8.97
C VAL A 692 -14.44 1.47 -7.49
N HIS A 693 -15.53 0.81 -7.09
CA HIS A 693 -16.01 0.81 -5.73
C HIS A 693 -15.70 -0.54 -5.08
N LEU A 694 -14.85 -0.54 -4.08
CA LEU A 694 -14.55 -1.72 -3.30
C LEU A 694 -15.56 -1.79 -2.16
N GLN A 695 -16.58 -2.65 -2.33
CA GLN A 695 -17.71 -2.75 -1.41
C GLN A 695 -17.28 -3.22 -0.04
N GLY A 696 -17.64 -2.48 0.99
CA GLY A 696 -17.42 -2.87 2.37
C GLY A 696 -18.09 -4.20 2.71
N PRO A 697 -17.64 -4.89 3.74
CA PRO A 697 -18.29 -6.10 4.21
C PRO A 697 -19.76 -5.88 4.62
N GLN A 698 -20.22 -4.64 4.58
CA GLN A 698 -21.56 -4.18 4.96
C GLN A 698 -22.40 -3.64 3.81
N ALA A 699 -21.95 -3.74 2.56
CA ALA A 699 -22.73 -3.31 1.39
C ALA A 699 -23.95 -4.21 1.14
N LEU A 700 -24.73 -4.43 2.17
CA LEU A 700 -26.09 -4.92 2.05
C LEU A 700 -27.03 -3.72 2.00
N SER A 701 -28.10 -3.80 1.21
CA SER A 701 -29.11 -2.74 1.15
C SER A 701 -29.52 -2.33 2.57
N ALA A 702 -29.94 -1.08 2.76
CA ALA A 702 -30.47 -0.61 4.05
C ALA A 702 -31.57 -1.53 4.61
N LYS A 703 -32.24 -2.27 3.74
CA LYS A 703 -33.24 -3.29 4.08
C LYS A 703 -32.60 -4.55 4.67
N ASP A 704 -31.42 -4.93 4.19
CA ASP A 704 -30.66 -6.08 4.70
C ASP A 704 -29.91 -5.72 5.98
N ALA A 705 -29.40 -4.49 6.08
CA ALA A 705 -28.77 -3.96 7.30
C ALA A 705 -29.79 -3.87 8.45
N SER A 706 -31.02 -3.44 8.18
CA SER A 706 -32.09 -3.42 9.18
C SER A 706 -32.54 -4.81 9.62
N ALA A 707 -32.56 -5.78 8.70
CA ALA A 707 -32.82 -7.18 9.03
C ALA A 707 -31.69 -7.78 9.89
N HIS A 708 -30.46 -7.33 9.70
CA HIS A 708 -29.29 -7.75 10.47
C HIS A 708 -29.26 -7.18 11.88
N VAL A 709 -29.50 -5.88 12.02
CA VAL A 709 -29.65 -5.25 13.33
C VAL A 709 -30.76 -5.91 14.14
N HIS A 710 -31.82 -6.31 13.44
CA HIS A 710 -32.93 -7.02 14.09
C HIS A 710 -32.55 -8.44 14.54
N ASP A 711 -31.80 -9.19 13.72
CA ASP A 711 -31.28 -10.52 14.09
C ASP A 711 -30.27 -10.45 15.23
N PHE A 712 -29.39 -9.42 15.21
CA PHE A 712 -28.43 -9.19 16.25
C PHE A 712 -29.09 -8.77 17.59
N ALA A 713 -30.03 -7.83 17.53
CA ALA A 713 -30.78 -7.39 18.69
C ALA A 713 -31.69 -8.50 19.27
N ASP A 714 -32.28 -9.33 18.44
CA ASP A 714 -33.11 -10.48 18.90
C ASP A 714 -32.24 -11.59 19.48
N ASN A 715 -31.03 -11.79 18.96
CA ASN A 715 -30.05 -12.71 19.52
C ASN A 715 -29.55 -12.24 20.90
N LEU A 716 -29.29 -10.94 21.09
CA LEU A 716 -28.94 -10.34 22.39
C LEU A 716 -30.06 -10.48 23.41
N LYS A 717 -31.33 -10.42 23.00
CA LYS A 717 -32.50 -10.58 23.84
C LYS A 717 -32.83 -12.05 24.18
N GLY A 718 -32.03 -13.00 23.70
CA GLY A 718 -32.21 -14.42 24.04
C GLY A 718 -33.34 -15.11 23.32
N LYS A 719 -33.94 -14.53 22.28
CA LYS A 719 -34.91 -15.18 21.42
C LYS A 719 -34.22 -16.21 20.51
N VAL A 720 -34.46 -17.44 20.72
CA VAL A 720 -33.97 -18.54 19.88
C VAL A 720 -34.82 -18.60 18.63
N ALA A 721 -34.22 -18.57 17.43
CA ALA A 721 -34.92 -18.97 16.23
C ALA A 721 -35.38 -20.42 16.43
N GLY A 722 -36.70 -20.65 16.30
CA GLY A 722 -37.32 -21.95 16.57
C GLY A 722 -36.66 -23.10 15.79
N PRO A 723 -36.72 -24.34 16.33
CA PRO A 723 -36.20 -25.51 15.66
C PRO A 723 -36.93 -25.73 14.35
N GLY A 724 -36.20 -25.68 13.21
CA GLY A 724 -36.79 -26.07 11.93
C GLY A 724 -36.45 -25.24 10.71
N LYS A 725 -35.68 -24.14 10.79
CA LYS A 725 -35.15 -23.47 9.57
C LYS A 725 -34.00 -24.28 9.00
N LYS A 726 -34.20 -24.86 7.81
CA LYS A 726 -33.21 -25.60 7.06
C LYS A 726 -31.95 -24.73 6.91
N ARG A 727 -30.78 -25.29 7.30
CA ARG A 727 -29.44 -24.71 7.00
C ARG A 727 -29.36 -24.51 5.49
N THR A 728 -29.13 -23.30 5.04
CA THR A 728 -28.85 -23.03 3.64
C THR A 728 -27.46 -23.59 3.33
N SER A 729 -27.36 -24.40 2.27
CA SER A 729 -26.09 -24.98 1.81
C SER A 729 -25.24 -23.95 1.06
N GLN A 730 -24.87 -22.86 1.71
CA GLN A 730 -24.00 -21.87 1.10
C GLN A 730 -22.55 -22.36 1.20
N LYS A 731 -21.86 -22.43 0.07
CA LYS A 731 -20.40 -22.63 0.07
C LYS A 731 -19.76 -21.38 0.66
N VAL A 732 -19.23 -21.50 1.85
CA VAL A 732 -18.54 -20.43 2.54
C VAL A 732 -17.04 -20.66 2.36
N SER A 733 -16.32 -19.69 1.81
CA SER A 733 -14.87 -19.71 1.84
C SER A 733 -14.40 -19.65 3.31
N PRO A 734 -13.51 -20.54 3.75
CA PRO A 734 -13.25 -20.74 5.18
C PRO A 734 -12.66 -19.53 5.88
N THR A 735 -11.91 -18.68 5.18
CA THR A 735 -11.31 -17.47 5.77
C THR A 735 -11.30 -16.33 4.78
N VAL A 736 -11.92 -15.22 5.14
CA VAL A 736 -11.81 -13.96 4.42
C VAL A 736 -11.39 -12.92 5.44
N SER A 737 -10.18 -12.35 5.26
CA SER A 737 -9.69 -11.22 6.05
C SER A 737 -9.70 -11.42 7.57
N GLY A 738 -9.32 -12.61 8.06
CA GLY A 738 -9.34 -12.92 9.49
C GLY A 738 -10.73 -13.18 10.08
N CYS A 739 -11.78 -13.19 9.24
CA CYS A 739 -13.16 -13.46 9.64
C CYS A 739 -13.57 -14.87 9.28
N ASP A 740 -14.17 -15.61 10.21
CA ASP A 740 -14.70 -16.94 9.97
C ASP A 740 -16.16 -16.86 9.51
N ARG A 741 -16.40 -17.09 8.22
CA ARG A 741 -17.71 -17.01 7.58
C ARG A 741 -18.64 -18.17 7.88
N HIS A 742 -18.21 -19.14 8.64
CA HIS A 742 -19.11 -20.19 9.14
C HIS A 742 -20.10 -19.67 10.19
N TYR A 743 -19.89 -18.47 10.72
CA TYR A 743 -20.73 -17.91 11.78
C TYR A 743 -21.27 -16.54 11.41
N GLY A 744 -22.54 -16.34 11.73
CA GLY A 744 -23.22 -15.07 11.50
C GLY A 744 -23.63 -14.85 10.05
N SER A 745 -23.89 -13.62 9.72
CA SER A 745 -24.16 -13.16 8.37
C SER A 745 -22.88 -12.67 7.68
N ALA A 746 -22.99 -12.32 6.41
CA ALA A 746 -21.87 -11.80 5.63
C ALA A 746 -21.19 -10.56 6.27
N ASN A 747 -21.92 -9.83 7.10
CA ASN A 747 -21.47 -8.59 7.73
C ASN A 747 -20.94 -8.77 9.17
N VAL A 748 -20.94 -9.99 9.68
CA VAL A 748 -20.41 -10.26 11.02
C VAL A 748 -19.06 -10.92 10.89
N CYS A 749 -18.02 -10.24 11.30
CA CYS A 749 -16.68 -10.79 11.37
C CYS A 749 -16.48 -11.52 12.70
N VAL A 750 -16.66 -12.82 12.70
CA VAL A 750 -16.20 -13.66 13.82
C VAL A 750 -14.72 -13.96 13.60
N PRO A 751 -13.81 -13.58 14.51
CA PRO A 751 -12.38 -13.74 14.28
C PRO A 751 -11.99 -15.22 14.16
N THR A 752 -11.14 -15.54 13.19
CA THR A 752 -10.54 -16.88 13.05
C THR A 752 -9.64 -17.19 14.23
N ASP A 753 -8.96 -16.18 14.75
CA ASP A 753 -8.04 -16.24 15.89
C ASP A 753 -8.52 -15.31 17.00
N PHE A 754 -8.82 -15.90 18.14
CA PHE A 754 -9.17 -15.13 19.34
C PHE A 754 -7.90 -14.58 20.02
N PRO A 755 -8.00 -13.46 20.78
CA PRO A 755 -6.87 -12.93 21.51
C PRO A 755 -6.16 -14.00 22.37
N PRO A 756 -4.83 -13.95 22.56
CA PRO A 756 -4.08 -14.95 23.32
C PRO A 756 -4.57 -15.15 24.77
N THR A 757 -5.28 -14.18 25.33
CA THR A 757 -5.89 -14.25 26.66
C THR A 757 -7.15 -15.11 26.70
N VAL A 758 -7.74 -15.41 25.54
CA VAL A 758 -8.95 -16.22 25.41
C VAL A 758 -8.57 -17.69 25.21
N LYS A 759 -8.90 -18.52 26.20
CA LYS A 759 -8.61 -19.96 26.10
C LYS A 759 -9.36 -20.58 24.92
N ALA A 760 -8.74 -21.58 24.27
CA ALA A 760 -9.31 -22.29 23.12
C ALA A 760 -10.46 -23.24 23.51
N THR A 761 -11.41 -22.77 24.30
CA THR A 761 -12.60 -23.53 24.71
C THR A 761 -13.86 -22.81 24.21
N THR A 762 -14.90 -23.58 23.88
CA THR A 762 -16.21 -23.03 23.48
C THR A 762 -16.71 -21.98 24.46
N LYS A 763 -16.63 -22.27 25.76
CA LYS A 763 -17.07 -21.31 26.79
C LYS A 763 -16.31 -20.00 26.71
N ALA A 764 -14.99 -20.04 26.69
CA ALA A 764 -14.16 -18.81 26.69
C ALA A 764 -14.36 -17.98 25.43
N ARG A 765 -14.45 -18.64 24.27
CA ARG A 765 -14.74 -17.99 22.97
C ARG A 765 -16.12 -17.36 22.96
N CYS A 766 -17.14 -18.09 23.41
CA CYS A 766 -18.50 -17.56 23.51
C CYS A 766 -18.63 -16.45 24.54
N ASP A 767 -17.95 -16.54 25.67
CA ASP A 767 -17.93 -15.45 26.66
C ASP A 767 -17.25 -14.19 26.11
N TRP A 768 -16.17 -14.37 25.34
CA TRP A 768 -15.51 -13.26 24.65
C TRP A 768 -16.42 -12.65 23.58
N LEU A 769 -17.03 -13.45 22.73
CA LEU A 769 -17.98 -12.97 21.70
C LEU A 769 -19.13 -12.18 22.34
N LYS A 770 -19.71 -12.67 23.44
CA LYS A 770 -20.77 -11.95 24.16
C LYS A 770 -20.29 -10.64 24.78
N LYS A 771 -19.08 -10.62 25.32
CA LYS A 771 -18.48 -9.39 25.90
C LYS A 771 -18.22 -8.32 24.84
N ASN A 772 -18.01 -8.72 23.60
CA ASN A 772 -17.77 -7.85 22.45
C ASN A 772 -19.00 -7.75 21.54
N ASP A 773 -20.21 -7.87 22.14
CA ASP A 773 -21.52 -7.64 21.52
C ASP A 773 -21.90 -8.58 20.37
N TYR A 774 -21.16 -9.69 20.18
CA TYR A 774 -21.63 -10.76 19.33
C TYR A 774 -22.75 -11.55 20.01
N GLY A 775 -23.90 -11.63 19.36
CA GLY A 775 -25.02 -12.45 19.84
C GLY A 775 -24.85 -13.94 19.57
N ARG A 776 -25.96 -14.64 19.50
CA ARG A 776 -26.00 -16.03 19.03
C ARG A 776 -25.90 -16.04 17.51
N LEU A 777 -24.79 -16.45 17.02
CA LEU A 777 -24.48 -16.41 15.60
C LEU A 777 -25.07 -17.65 14.90
N LYS A 778 -25.75 -17.44 13.79
CA LYS A 778 -26.18 -18.53 12.93
C LYS A 778 -24.98 -19.25 12.35
N VAL A 779 -24.98 -20.59 12.36
CA VAL A 779 -23.92 -21.39 11.70
C VAL A 779 -24.29 -21.59 10.24
N ASN A 780 -23.41 -21.16 9.33
CA ASN A 780 -23.55 -21.32 7.90
C ASN A 780 -22.90 -22.64 7.46
N GLY A 781 -23.66 -23.48 6.75
CA GLY A 781 -23.16 -24.78 6.31
C GLY A 781 -23.22 -25.85 7.40
N LYS A 782 -22.31 -26.84 7.30
CA LYS A 782 -22.26 -28.01 8.22
C LYS A 782 -21.06 -27.99 9.16
N ASP A 783 -20.11 -27.12 8.87
CA ASP A 783 -18.83 -27.07 9.58
C ASP A 783 -18.88 -26.09 10.75
N ASP A 784 -18.22 -26.44 11.84
CA ASP A 784 -18.11 -25.65 13.07
C ASP A 784 -16.61 -25.62 13.48
N PRO A 785 -15.75 -24.94 12.70
CA PRO A 785 -14.29 -24.98 12.90
C PRO A 785 -13.87 -24.40 14.24
N LEU A 786 -14.55 -23.41 14.74
CA LEU A 786 -14.25 -22.78 16.04
C LEU A 786 -14.96 -23.48 17.22
N ARG A 787 -15.76 -24.51 16.95
CA ARG A 787 -16.54 -25.27 17.94
C ARG A 787 -17.46 -24.38 18.78
N LEU A 788 -18.20 -23.48 18.12
CA LEU A 788 -19.13 -22.55 18.78
C LEU A 788 -20.55 -23.07 18.83
N ASP A 789 -20.91 -24.09 18.04
CA ASP A 789 -22.22 -24.77 17.97
C ASP A 789 -22.06 -26.26 18.37
N THR A 790 -21.74 -26.52 19.62
CA THR A 790 -21.41 -27.86 20.09
C THR A 790 -22.63 -28.78 20.20
N ASN A 791 -23.82 -28.21 20.34
CA ASN A 791 -25.09 -28.95 20.36
C ASN A 791 -25.68 -29.19 18.96
N ARG A 792 -25.06 -28.54 17.90
CA ARG A 792 -25.43 -28.66 16.49
C ARG A 792 -26.88 -28.24 16.17
N ASP A 793 -27.37 -27.25 16.90
CA ASP A 793 -28.71 -26.68 16.61
C ASP A 793 -28.70 -25.60 15.53
N GLY A 794 -27.53 -25.24 15.02
CA GLY A 794 -27.31 -24.25 13.98
C GLY A 794 -27.12 -22.83 14.50
N ILE A 795 -26.96 -22.68 15.82
CA ILE A 795 -26.75 -21.39 16.47
C ILE A 795 -25.49 -21.46 17.34
N ALA A 796 -24.43 -20.84 16.93
CA ALA A 796 -23.19 -20.75 17.69
C ALA A 796 -23.39 -19.91 18.98
N CYS A 797 -22.76 -20.33 20.05
CA CYS A 797 -22.87 -19.72 21.38
C CYS A 797 -24.33 -19.65 21.91
N GLY A 798 -25.17 -20.56 21.43
CA GLY A 798 -26.56 -20.72 21.84
C GLY A 798 -26.73 -21.36 23.21
N LYS A 799 -27.98 -21.58 23.60
CA LYS A 799 -28.32 -22.29 24.82
C LYS A 799 -27.98 -23.79 24.67
N GLY A 800 -27.05 -24.28 25.46
CA GLY A 800 -26.60 -25.68 25.41
C GLY A 800 -25.16 -25.87 24.91
N ASP A 801 -24.59 -24.90 24.16
CA ASP A 801 -23.23 -25.02 23.65
C ASP A 801 -22.15 -24.98 24.73
N VAL A 802 -22.36 -24.24 25.82
CA VAL A 802 -21.43 -24.11 26.94
C VAL A 802 -21.69 -25.08 28.07
N THR A 803 -22.69 -25.95 28.00
CA THR A 803 -23.07 -26.86 29.10
C THR A 803 -22.57 -28.30 28.92
N ARG A 804 -21.97 -28.65 27.78
CA ARG A 804 -21.34 -29.94 27.57
C ARG A 804 -19.84 -29.85 27.87
N ARG A 805 -19.42 -30.58 28.89
CA ARG A 805 -18.00 -30.83 29.24
C ARG A 805 -17.36 -31.77 28.23
#